data_c3c28722e39aa3d09e0d52a74533fbf0
#
_entry.id   c3c28722e39aa3d09e0d52a74533fbf0
#
_cell.length_a   1.000
_cell.length_b   1.000
_cell.length_c   1.000
_cell.angle_alpha   90.00
_cell.angle_beta   90.00
_cell.angle_gamma   90.00
#
_symmetry.space_group_name_H-M   'P 1'
#
loop_
_entity.id
_entity.type
_entity.pdbx_description
1 polymer ?
#
loop_
_entity_poly.entity_id
_entity_poly.type
_entity_poly.pdbx_seq_one_letter_code
_entity_poly.pdbx_strand_id
1 'polypeptide(L)'
;MEVQYFSNEYVYEAETIDLIDKINDKYKTDQGKILYKFPTIKELDKMVITPDLLIASEAVGIVVVVVDTMQNLRDKEIKQFQEKIEIIDNYIYTALMKNRNLKRDARSLKINVATIGYSPNLSSGLESDNIFNSVSEIIGYIENLETKCENDVLTEAIASLEQATALIKPKERILSEDDKNTKAQLLKSIETQIARFDDEQRLSALTMLNGPQRIRGLAGSGKTIILCLKAANLHMIYPNAVILYTFYTKSLYDYITQLITRFYMKMTDGQLPDFESKIKVMHAWGGKQVPGVYYDACRYNGVTPISFGEAKKHGNAFKYVCEQFIEKTEYKPNKMYDYVLLDEAQDFDISFYQLCRSIVKDDHLIWCYDEVQNIFDVILQNPKETFANKYDKDGIDLIEEQKKYPRLRNDIVLHKSYRNVRKILLVAVALGFGIYNDKLIQSLENNNHWEDLGFNVIEGDCSKEEWVIIERKEKASPLIVDETKVPDCIRVYQADSFSNELNWIVQKINEAIETDKLLPEDIAVICLDESNSFNYFNRLEVRLAELGISTYNVMDRNYVKGFSREGKVTLSSIFKAKGNEAAMVFVIGCDVFEKQKDSRTMRNKVFTALTRAKIWLRISGTGKDCLQQILFEMNNLKENNYQFRFFNKPTHLLDKDWNERSERYDNEQEFYEELLEMSKKKGISVDRILQIYTESKKVDEKIDE
;
A
#
# COMPACT_ATOMS: atom_id res chain seq x y z
N MET A 1 0.29 16.52 -25.07
CA MET A 1 -0.26 16.37 -23.70
C MET A 1 -0.37 14.90 -23.33
N GLU A 2 -0.33 14.57 -22.02
CA GLU A 2 -0.59 13.22 -21.52
C GLU A 2 -2.10 12.98 -21.39
N VAL A 3 -2.61 11.86 -21.92
CA VAL A 3 -4.04 11.51 -21.82
C VAL A 3 -4.24 10.44 -20.76
N GLN A 4 -5.11 10.70 -19.78
CA GLN A 4 -5.44 9.79 -18.68
C GLN A 4 -6.92 9.46 -18.69
N TYR A 5 -7.26 8.16 -18.61
CA TYR A 5 -8.63 7.65 -18.66
C TYR A 5 -9.04 7.09 -17.29
N PHE A 6 -10.23 7.45 -16.80
CA PHE A 6 -10.69 7.07 -15.44
C PHE A 6 -11.91 6.14 -15.43
N SER A 7 -12.63 5.96 -16.53
CA SER A 7 -13.80 5.09 -16.60
C SER A 7 -13.91 4.36 -17.92
N ASN A 8 -14.50 3.17 -17.90
CA ASN A 8 -14.85 2.36 -19.06
C ASN A 8 -16.37 2.11 -19.18
N GLU A 9 -17.19 2.73 -18.34
CA GLU A 9 -18.65 2.52 -18.32
C GLU A 9 -19.34 2.93 -19.60
N TYR A 10 -18.72 3.84 -20.32
CA TYR A 10 -19.24 4.32 -21.60
C TYR A 10 -18.37 3.76 -22.72
N VAL A 11 -19.02 3.16 -23.70
CA VAL A 11 -18.41 2.98 -25.02
C VAL A 11 -17.81 4.34 -25.37
N TYR A 12 -16.49 4.42 -25.58
CA TYR A 12 -15.84 5.67 -25.94
C TYR A 12 -16.56 6.24 -27.16
N GLU A 13 -17.27 7.34 -26.94
CA GLU A 13 -17.97 7.98 -28.02
C GLU A 13 -16.94 8.42 -29.06
N ALA A 14 -17.16 8.04 -30.34
CA ALA A 14 -16.18 8.29 -31.40
C ALA A 14 -15.83 9.78 -31.48
N GLU A 15 -16.82 10.64 -31.28
CA GLU A 15 -16.69 12.09 -31.26
C GLU A 15 -15.79 12.61 -30.15
N THR A 16 -15.88 12.03 -28.96
CA THR A 16 -15.03 12.41 -27.84
C THR A 16 -13.59 11.97 -28.06
N ILE A 17 -13.38 10.83 -28.68
CA ILE A 17 -12.03 10.35 -29.03
C ILE A 17 -11.42 11.23 -30.11
N ASP A 18 -12.17 11.56 -31.16
CA ASP A 18 -11.71 12.49 -32.22
C ASP A 18 -11.31 13.86 -31.64
N LEU A 19 -12.09 14.35 -30.68
CA LEU A 19 -11.78 15.58 -29.94
C LEU A 19 -10.46 15.47 -29.17
N ILE A 20 -10.26 14.39 -28.42
CA ILE A 20 -9.02 14.12 -27.68
C ILE A 20 -7.82 14.07 -28.61
N ASP A 21 -7.92 13.32 -29.70
CA ASP A 21 -6.83 13.11 -30.64
C ASP A 21 -6.43 14.44 -31.32
N LYS A 22 -7.40 15.25 -31.78
CA LYS A 22 -7.13 16.55 -32.39
C LYS A 22 -6.56 17.58 -31.41
N ILE A 23 -7.05 17.64 -30.17
CA ILE A 23 -6.48 18.50 -29.14
C ILE A 23 -5.06 18.05 -28.81
N ASN A 24 -4.84 16.75 -28.65
CA ASN A 24 -3.51 16.22 -28.33
C ASN A 24 -2.50 16.46 -29.45
N ASP A 25 -2.89 16.31 -30.70
CA ASP A 25 -2.04 16.62 -31.85
C ASP A 25 -1.68 18.10 -31.93
N LYS A 26 -2.63 18.99 -31.67
CA LYS A 26 -2.42 20.44 -31.65
C LYS A 26 -1.44 20.89 -30.55
N TYR A 27 -1.58 20.34 -29.36
CA TYR A 27 -0.78 20.70 -28.17
C TYR A 27 0.31 19.64 -27.87
N LYS A 28 0.84 18.96 -28.87
CA LYS A 28 1.79 17.84 -28.74
C LYS A 28 3.06 18.18 -27.95
N THR A 29 3.51 19.43 -28.02
CA THR A 29 4.70 19.93 -27.31
C THR A 29 4.41 20.49 -25.92
N ASP A 30 3.15 20.63 -25.56
CA ASP A 30 2.73 21.12 -24.24
C ASP A 30 2.77 19.98 -23.22
N GLN A 31 3.32 20.26 -22.04
CA GLN A 31 3.41 19.33 -20.90
C GLN A 31 2.08 19.17 -20.13
N GLY A 32 0.96 19.64 -20.69
CA GLY A 32 -0.35 19.53 -20.10
C GLY A 32 -0.94 18.12 -20.09
N LYS A 33 -2.12 17.99 -19.49
CA LYS A 33 -2.88 16.75 -19.34
C LYS A 33 -4.29 16.86 -19.90
N ILE A 34 -4.79 15.77 -20.46
CA ILE A 34 -6.19 15.59 -20.82
C ILE A 34 -6.73 14.45 -19.95
N LEU A 35 -7.71 14.76 -19.11
CA LEU A 35 -8.31 13.83 -18.15
C LEU A 35 -9.72 13.47 -18.63
N TYR A 36 -9.92 12.21 -19.08
CA TYR A 36 -11.20 11.72 -19.55
C TYR A 36 -12.07 11.22 -18.40
N LYS A 37 -13.33 11.71 -18.32
CA LYS A 37 -14.30 11.39 -17.24
C LYS A 37 -13.76 11.74 -15.83
N PHE A 38 -13.31 12.97 -15.68
CA PHE A 38 -12.76 13.51 -14.44
C PHE A 38 -13.09 15.02 -14.27
N PRO A 39 -13.37 15.51 -13.07
CA PRO A 39 -13.60 14.78 -11.82
C PRO A 39 -15.02 14.19 -11.73
N THR A 40 -15.22 13.22 -10.83
CA THR A 40 -16.57 12.74 -10.53
C THR A 40 -17.23 13.64 -9.49
N ILE A 41 -18.40 14.17 -9.78
CA ILE A 41 -19.14 15.15 -8.99
C ILE A 41 -20.43 14.51 -8.47
N LYS A 42 -20.71 14.61 -7.17
CA LYS A 42 -22.00 14.23 -6.60
C LYS A 42 -22.81 15.48 -6.24
N GLU A 43 -23.94 15.65 -6.87
CA GLU A 43 -24.88 16.71 -6.56
C GLU A 43 -25.72 16.38 -5.31
N LEU A 44 -26.20 17.42 -4.61
CA LEU A 44 -26.97 17.28 -3.36
C LEU A 44 -28.24 16.39 -3.52
N ASP A 45 -28.77 16.28 -4.72
CA ASP A 45 -30.01 15.55 -5.04
C ASP A 45 -29.84 14.15 -5.65
N LYS A 46 -28.66 13.52 -5.54
CA LYS A 46 -28.40 12.10 -5.87
C LYS A 46 -27.85 11.76 -7.26
N MET A 47 -27.72 12.68 -8.19
CA MET A 47 -27.07 12.35 -9.47
C MET A 47 -25.55 12.54 -9.37
N VAL A 48 -24.82 11.54 -9.87
CA VAL A 48 -23.39 11.66 -10.10
C VAL A 48 -23.20 12.23 -11.51
N ILE A 49 -22.47 13.34 -11.61
CA ILE A 49 -22.18 14.03 -12.87
C ILE A 49 -20.67 14.01 -13.05
N THR A 50 -20.23 13.73 -14.26
CA THR A 50 -18.82 13.73 -14.64
C THR A 50 -18.67 14.49 -15.94
N PRO A 51 -17.77 15.47 -16.05
CA PRO A 51 -17.45 16.07 -17.35
C PRO A 51 -16.78 15.02 -18.25
N ASP A 52 -16.89 15.22 -19.54
CA ASP A 52 -16.30 14.27 -20.49
C ASP A 52 -14.79 14.44 -20.58
N LEU A 53 -14.31 15.68 -20.61
CA LEU A 53 -12.89 15.99 -20.62
C LEU A 53 -12.57 17.12 -19.65
N LEU A 54 -11.38 17.06 -19.05
CA LEU A 54 -10.75 18.18 -18.39
C LEU A 54 -9.34 18.34 -18.99
N ILE A 55 -9.08 19.46 -19.62
CA ILE A 55 -7.79 19.83 -20.19
C ILE A 55 -7.10 20.74 -19.19
N ALA A 56 -5.87 20.44 -18.84
CA ALA A 56 -5.09 21.19 -17.86
C ALA A 56 -3.68 21.42 -18.42
N SER A 57 -3.30 22.67 -18.66
CA SER A 57 -1.95 23.02 -19.11
C SER A 57 -1.52 24.41 -18.66
N GLU A 58 -0.20 24.66 -18.69
CA GLU A 58 0.36 25.99 -18.35
C GLU A 58 -0.09 27.05 -19.36
N ALA A 59 -0.30 26.67 -20.63
CA ALA A 59 -0.69 27.57 -21.70
C ALA A 59 -2.18 27.96 -21.66
N VAL A 60 -3.05 27.09 -21.13
CA VAL A 60 -4.50 27.17 -21.25
C VAL A 60 -5.21 27.34 -19.89
N GLY A 61 -4.57 26.93 -18.80
CA GLY A 61 -5.22 26.79 -17.50
C GLY A 61 -6.06 25.51 -17.44
N ILE A 62 -7.32 25.61 -17.02
CA ILE A 62 -8.26 24.49 -16.96
C ILE A 62 -9.41 24.76 -17.94
N VAL A 63 -9.61 23.84 -18.88
CA VAL A 63 -10.79 23.82 -19.76
C VAL A 63 -11.54 22.52 -19.54
N VAL A 64 -12.81 22.64 -19.21
CA VAL A 64 -13.72 21.50 -18.99
C VAL A 64 -14.63 21.38 -20.19
N VAL A 65 -14.74 20.20 -20.78
CA VAL A 65 -15.62 19.95 -21.93
C VAL A 65 -16.69 18.94 -21.53
N VAL A 66 -17.92 19.30 -21.80
CA VAL A 66 -19.10 18.44 -21.66
C VAL A 66 -19.59 18.10 -23.06
N VAL A 67 -19.70 16.81 -23.37
CA VAL A 67 -20.08 16.33 -24.71
C VAL A 67 -21.52 15.86 -24.72
N ASP A 68 -22.26 16.21 -25.78
CA ASP A 68 -23.59 15.68 -26.07
C ASP A 68 -23.62 15.20 -27.54
N THR A 69 -23.92 13.91 -27.70
CA THR A 69 -23.95 13.27 -29.03
C THR A 69 -25.36 12.99 -29.53
N MET A 70 -26.41 13.44 -28.83
CA MET A 70 -27.80 13.23 -29.25
C MET A 70 -28.05 13.85 -30.62
N GLN A 71 -28.78 13.13 -31.46
CA GLN A 71 -29.23 13.63 -32.73
C GLN A 71 -30.51 14.47 -32.57
N ASN A 72 -30.58 15.63 -33.25
CA ASN A 72 -31.75 16.51 -33.28
C ASN A 72 -32.16 17.06 -31.89
N LEU A 73 -31.25 17.76 -31.23
CA LEU A 73 -31.52 18.45 -29.97
C LEU A 73 -32.67 19.46 -30.11
N ARG A 74 -33.71 19.31 -29.32
CA ARG A 74 -34.84 20.28 -29.20
C ARG A 74 -34.48 21.31 -28.12
N ASP A 75 -35.17 22.43 -28.13
CA ASP A 75 -34.94 23.54 -27.14
C ASP A 75 -34.92 23.09 -25.69
N LYS A 76 -35.71 22.06 -25.34
CA LYS A 76 -35.71 21.49 -23.98
C LYS A 76 -34.41 20.77 -23.65
N GLU A 77 -33.87 20.00 -24.57
CA GLU A 77 -32.65 19.21 -24.42
C GLU A 77 -31.43 20.13 -24.41
N ILE A 78 -31.45 21.19 -25.23
CA ILE A 78 -30.41 22.23 -25.20
C ILE A 78 -30.37 22.92 -23.84
N LYS A 79 -31.54 23.27 -23.26
CA LYS A 79 -31.59 23.84 -21.90
C LYS A 79 -31.03 22.88 -20.85
N GLN A 80 -31.38 21.61 -20.91
CA GLN A 80 -30.83 20.60 -19.98
C GLN A 80 -29.31 20.47 -20.14
N PHE A 81 -28.80 20.56 -21.36
CA PHE A 81 -27.36 20.53 -21.62
C PHE A 81 -26.66 21.77 -21.07
N GLN A 82 -27.25 22.97 -21.24
CA GLN A 82 -26.76 24.22 -20.63
C GLN A 82 -26.76 24.15 -19.10
N GLU A 83 -27.85 23.66 -18.50
CA GLU A 83 -27.93 23.46 -17.03
C GLU A 83 -26.82 22.50 -16.54
N LYS A 84 -26.52 21.42 -17.27
CA LYS A 84 -25.43 20.51 -16.95
C LYS A 84 -24.07 21.21 -16.99
N ILE A 85 -23.81 22.03 -17.99
CA ILE A 85 -22.57 22.82 -18.11
C ILE A 85 -22.43 23.78 -16.94
N GLU A 86 -23.49 24.52 -16.57
CA GLU A 86 -23.49 25.45 -15.45
C GLU A 86 -23.26 24.76 -14.09
N ILE A 87 -23.86 23.59 -13.89
CA ILE A 87 -23.64 22.79 -12.66
C ILE A 87 -22.17 22.40 -12.53
N ILE A 88 -21.58 21.91 -13.61
CA ILE A 88 -20.17 21.49 -13.65
C ILE A 88 -19.26 22.71 -13.43
N ASP A 89 -19.51 23.83 -14.09
CA ASP A 89 -18.73 25.06 -13.95
C ASP A 89 -18.72 25.55 -12.49
N ASN A 90 -19.91 25.70 -11.92
CA ASN A 90 -20.08 26.13 -10.53
C ASN A 90 -19.36 25.20 -9.53
N TYR A 91 -19.42 23.89 -9.77
CA TYR A 91 -18.71 22.93 -8.92
C TYR A 91 -17.20 23.07 -9.02
N ILE A 92 -16.65 23.05 -10.26
CA ILE A 92 -15.21 23.18 -10.50
C ILE A 92 -14.68 24.46 -9.87
N TYR A 93 -15.34 25.59 -10.16
CA TYR A 93 -14.97 26.89 -9.62
C TYR A 93 -15.00 26.91 -8.09
N THR A 94 -16.08 26.40 -7.48
CA THR A 94 -16.24 26.32 -6.03
C THR A 94 -15.20 25.41 -5.38
N ALA A 95 -14.91 24.27 -6.00
CA ALA A 95 -13.90 23.34 -5.49
C ALA A 95 -12.50 23.99 -5.46
N LEU A 96 -12.13 24.70 -6.52
CA LEU A 96 -10.87 25.43 -6.60
C LEU A 96 -10.83 26.60 -5.62
N MET A 97 -11.93 27.34 -5.47
CA MET A 97 -12.05 28.46 -4.52
C MET A 97 -12.00 28.04 -3.04
N LYS A 98 -12.23 26.76 -2.70
CA LYS A 98 -12.00 26.24 -1.34
C LYS A 98 -10.50 26.21 -0.97
N ASN A 99 -9.60 26.17 -1.96
CA ASN A 99 -8.15 26.14 -1.74
C ASN A 99 -7.56 27.57 -1.69
N ARG A 100 -7.00 27.94 -0.53
CA ARG A 100 -6.41 29.28 -0.33
C ARG A 100 -5.21 29.56 -1.24
N ASN A 101 -4.44 28.56 -1.60
CA ASN A 101 -3.26 28.72 -2.45
C ASN A 101 -3.61 29.09 -3.89
N LEU A 102 -4.80 28.71 -4.36
CA LEU A 102 -5.29 28.98 -5.70
C LEU A 102 -5.99 30.34 -5.82
N LYS A 103 -6.28 31.03 -4.71
CA LYS A 103 -6.94 32.34 -4.73
C LYS A 103 -5.94 33.45 -5.09
N ARG A 104 -6.34 34.29 -6.02
CA ARG A 104 -5.73 35.58 -6.25
C ARG A 104 -6.27 36.62 -5.26
N ASP A 105 -7.60 36.59 -5.06
CA ASP A 105 -8.32 37.42 -4.09
C ASP A 105 -9.56 36.66 -3.58
N ALA A 106 -10.48 37.37 -2.89
CA ALA A 106 -11.67 36.76 -2.31
C ALA A 106 -12.66 36.20 -3.36
N ARG A 107 -12.54 36.59 -4.63
CA ARG A 107 -13.48 36.24 -5.70
C ARG A 107 -12.84 35.73 -6.96
N SER A 108 -11.50 35.70 -7.07
CA SER A 108 -10.80 35.25 -8.26
C SER A 108 -9.71 34.22 -7.97
N LEU A 109 -9.49 33.36 -8.96
CA LEU A 109 -8.44 32.32 -8.96
C LEU A 109 -7.17 32.83 -9.62
N LYS A 110 -6.04 32.20 -9.29
CA LYS A 110 -4.74 32.40 -9.96
C LYS A 110 -4.66 31.67 -11.31
N ILE A 111 -5.62 30.80 -11.59
CA ILE A 111 -5.72 30.01 -12.80
C ILE A 111 -7.04 30.33 -13.52
N ASN A 112 -6.99 30.34 -14.85
CA ASN A 112 -8.21 30.47 -15.63
C ASN A 112 -8.96 29.15 -15.67
N VAL A 113 -10.28 29.22 -15.60
CA VAL A 113 -11.19 28.06 -15.67
C VAL A 113 -12.29 28.39 -16.67
N ALA A 114 -12.47 27.54 -17.65
CA ALA A 114 -13.56 27.67 -18.64
C ALA A 114 -14.28 26.33 -18.79
N THR A 115 -15.61 26.37 -18.79
CA THR A 115 -16.45 25.20 -19.05
C THR A 115 -17.25 25.40 -20.33
N ILE A 116 -17.11 24.45 -21.26
CA ILE A 116 -17.71 24.50 -22.60
C ILE A 116 -18.48 23.23 -22.91
N GLY A 117 -19.47 23.34 -23.80
CA GLY A 117 -20.21 22.23 -24.38
C GLY A 117 -19.69 21.89 -25.78
N TYR A 118 -19.67 20.60 -26.12
CA TYR A 118 -19.44 20.10 -27.45
C TYR A 118 -20.63 19.25 -27.90
N SER A 119 -21.30 19.68 -29.00
CA SER A 119 -22.40 18.94 -29.59
C SER A 119 -22.26 18.92 -31.10
N PRO A 120 -21.67 17.87 -31.68
CA PRO A 120 -21.42 17.79 -33.12
C PRO A 120 -22.70 17.79 -33.99
N ASN A 121 -23.83 17.45 -33.40
CA ASN A 121 -25.14 17.38 -34.06
C ASN A 121 -26.01 18.63 -33.86
N LEU A 122 -25.46 19.68 -33.25
CA LEU A 122 -26.17 20.94 -33.09
C LEU A 122 -26.35 21.65 -34.43
N SER A 123 -27.59 22.01 -34.77
CA SER A 123 -27.88 22.75 -35.98
C SER A 123 -27.26 24.13 -35.99
N SER A 124 -26.58 24.52 -37.05
CA SER A 124 -26.01 25.85 -37.23
C SER A 124 -27.13 26.92 -37.15
N GLY A 125 -27.11 27.74 -36.10
CA GLY A 125 -28.11 28.82 -35.93
C GLY A 125 -28.62 29.04 -34.51
N LEU A 126 -28.23 28.20 -33.56
CA LEU A 126 -28.45 28.39 -32.13
C LEU A 126 -27.18 29.01 -31.54
N GLU A 127 -27.16 30.32 -31.39
CA GLU A 127 -26.09 31.05 -30.73
C GLU A 127 -26.18 30.80 -29.20
N SER A 128 -25.25 29.95 -28.74
CA SER A 128 -24.95 29.80 -27.33
C SER A 128 -23.46 30.08 -27.14
N ASP A 129 -23.10 31.06 -26.36
CA ASP A 129 -21.75 31.56 -26.22
C ASP A 129 -20.70 30.49 -25.80
N ASN A 130 -21.15 29.35 -25.27
CA ASN A 130 -20.28 28.31 -24.69
C ASN A 130 -20.54 26.89 -25.26
N ILE A 131 -21.32 26.71 -26.31
CA ILE A 131 -21.56 25.41 -26.95
C ILE A 131 -21.09 25.44 -28.39
N PHE A 132 -20.22 24.52 -28.75
CA PHE A 132 -19.57 24.41 -30.04
C PHE A 132 -20.05 23.16 -30.78
N ASN A 133 -20.14 23.23 -32.08
CA ASN A 133 -20.52 22.09 -32.93
C ASN A 133 -19.34 21.46 -33.68
N SER A 134 -18.18 22.07 -33.65
CA SER A 134 -16.97 21.55 -34.30
C SER A 134 -15.74 21.64 -33.42
N VAL A 135 -14.84 20.68 -33.60
CA VAL A 135 -13.56 20.63 -32.86
C VAL A 135 -12.70 21.86 -33.20
N SER A 136 -12.79 22.36 -34.43
CA SER A 136 -12.03 23.54 -34.86
C SER A 136 -12.44 24.80 -34.11
N GLU A 137 -13.74 24.97 -33.82
CA GLU A 137 -14.24 26.09 -32.98
C GLU A 137 -13.75 25.97 -31.53
N ILE A 138 -13.76 24.75 -30.95
CA ILE A 138 -13.22 24.50 -29.63
C ILE A 138 -11.74 24.86 -29.56
N ILE A 139 -10.94 24.43 -30.52
CA ILE A 139 -9.51 24.76 -30.60
C ILE A 139 -9.33 26.28 -30.73
N GLY A 140 -10.09 26.94 -31.61
CA GLY A 140 -10.06 28.40 -31.72
C GLY A 140 -10.45 29.14 -30.46
N TYR A 141 -11.45 28.63 -29.72
CA TYR A 141 -11.82 29.18 -28.41
C TYR A 141 -10.67 29.03 -27.41
N ILE A 142 -10.07 27.84 -27.30
CA ILE A 142 -8.96 27.57 -26.40
C ILE A 142 -7.73 28.45 -26.71
N GLU A 143 -7.41 28.67 -28.00
CA GLU A 143 -6.32 29.54 -28.42
C GLU A 143 -6.52 31.02 -28.03
N ASN A 144 -7.78 31.45 -27.93
CA ASN A 144 -8.11 32.82 -27.53
C ASN A 144 -8.19 33.01 -26.00
N LEU A 145 -8.07 31.93 -25.22
CA LEU A 145 -7.93 32.01 -23.78
C LEU A 145 -6.51 32.53 -23.43
N GLU A 146 -6.37 33.83 -23.23
CA GLU A 146 -5.10 34.43 -22.77
C GLU A 146 -4.78 34.01 -21.34
N THR A 147 -4.02 32.93 -21.17
CA THR A 147 -3.59 32.57 -19.82
C THR A 147 -2.29 31.80 -19.80
N LYS A 148 -1.33 32.34 -19.03
CA LYS A 148 -0.16 31.58 -18.56
C LYS A 148 -0.34 31.30 -17.09
N CYS A 149 -0.29 30.03 -16.72
CA CYS A 149 -0.38 29.55 -15.37
C CYS A 149 0.96 28.91 -15.00
N GLU A 150 1.41 29.09 -13.77
CA GLU A 150 2.60 28.40 -13.26
C GLU A 150 2.27 26.92 -13.02
N ASN A 151 3.21 26.01 -13.27
CA ASN A 151 3.04 24.56 -13.11
C ASN A 151 2.62 24.18 -11.69
N ASP A 152 3.12 24.87 -10.67
CA ASP A 152 2.74 24.63 -9.28
C ASP A 152 1.27 24.96 -9.02
N VAL A 153 0.74 26.02 -9.64
CA VAL A 153 -0.69 26.39 -9.55
C VAL A 153 -1.56 25.38 -10.27
N LEU A 154 -1.13 24.90 -11.45
CA LEU A 154 -1.83 23.88 -12.21
C LEU A 154 -1.90 22.55 -11.45
N THR A 155 -0.78 22.11 -10.91
CA THR A 155 -0.68 20.89 -10.09
C THR A 155 -1.57 20.97 -8.86
N GLU A 156 -1.58 22.11 -8.18
CA GLU A 156 -2.44 22.36 -7.02
C GLU A 156 -3.93 22.38 -7.39
N ALA A 157 -4.27 22.89 -8.58
CA ALA A 157 -5.63 22.92 -9.07
C ALA A 157 -6.17 21.50 -9.37
N ILE A 158 -5.40 20.68 -10.13
CA ILE A 158 -5.74 19.29 -10.38
C ILE A 158 -5.91 18.53 -9.06
N ALA A 159 -4.96 18.67 -8.16
CA ALA A 159 -4.98 18.04 -6.86
C ALA A 159 -6.21 18.46 -6.00
N SER A 160 -6.68 19.70 -6.14
CA SER A 160 -7.91 20.17 -5.47
C SER A 160 -9.16 19.52 -6.04
N LEU A 161 -9.19 19.25 -7.35
CA LEU A 161 -10.31 18.59 -8.04
C LEU A 161 -10.34 17.08 -7.77
N GLU A 162 -9.19 16.46 -7.50
CA GLU A 162 -9.10 15.05 -7.07
C GLU A 162 -9.77 14.79 -5.73
N GLN A 163 -10.04 15.86 -4.97
CA GLN A 163 -10.49 15.80 -3.59
C GLN A 163 -9.57 14.95 -2.67
N ALA A 164 -8.47 14.47 -3.21
CA ALA A 164 -7.44 13.72 -2.51
C ALA A 164 -6.49 14.62 -1.72
N THR A 165 -6.36 15.89 -2.10
CA THR A 165 -5.57 16.87 -1.36
C THR A 165 -6.15 17.13 0.02
N ALA A 166 -5.26 17.25 0.99
CA ALA A 166 -5.58 17.48 2.41
C ALA A 166 -6.23 16.29 3.16
N LEU A 167 -6.16 15.08 2.60
CA LEU A 167 -6.69 13.88 3.27
C LEU A 167 -5.70 13.29 4.27
N ILE A 168 -4.41 13.52 4.06
CA ILE A 168 -3.38 13.33 5.05
C ILE A 168 -3.09 14.72 5.63
N LYS A 169 -3.98 15.24 6.48
CA LYS A 169 -3.63 16.44 7.23
C LYS A 169 -2.41 16.14 8.10
N PRO A 170 -1.33 16.94 8.00
CA PRO A 170 -0.28 16.87 8.99
C PRO A 170 -0.89 16.96 10.38
N LYS A 171 -0.38 16.20 11.34
CA LYS A 171 -0.84 16.34 12.71
C LYS A 171 -0.60 17.79 13.18
N GLU A 172 -1.59 18.35 13.86
CA GLU A 172 -1.43 19.66 14.47
C GLU A 172 -0.39 19.57 15.59
N ARG A 173 0.70 20.31 15.41
CA ARG A 173 1.77 20.44 16.40
C ARG A 173 1.89 21.88 16.80
N ILE A 174 1.85 22.13 18.11
CA ILE A 174 2.07 23.47 18.65
C ILE A 174 3.59 23.65 18.74
N LEU A 175 4.17 24.33 17.75
CA LEU A 175 5.60 24.60 17.64
C LEU A 175 5.82 26.11 17.70
N SER A 176 6.80 26.53 18.50
CA SER A 176 7.23 27.94 18.60
C SER A 176 8.26 28.27 17.52
N GLU A 177 8.66 29.56 17.45
CA GLU A 177 9.73 29.98 16.56
C GLU A 177 11.10 29.39 16.94
N ASP A 178 11.30 29.06 18.21
CA ASP A 178 12.53 28.45 18.73
C ASP A 178 12.66 26.97 18.31
N ASP A 179 11.55 26.33 17.89
CA ASP A 179 11.50 24.91 17.49
C ASP A 179 11.88 24.68 16.01
N LYS A 180 12.37 25.69 15.28
CA LYS A 180 12.67 25.62 13.82
C LYS A 180 13.63 24.49 13.41
N ASN A 181 14.51 24.07 14.33
CA ASN A 181 15.51 23.02 14.05
C ASN A 181 15.18 21.68 14.71
N THR A 182 13.97 21.49 15.24
CA THR A 182 13.56 20.25 15.88
C THR A 182 13.11 19.19 14.87
N LYS A 183 13.13 17.92 15.29
CA LYS A 183 12.58 16.81 14.49
C LYS A 183 11.08 16.98 14.23
N ALA A 184 10.33 17.57 15.16
CA ALA A 184 8.91 17.86 14.98
C ALA A 184 8.63 18.83 13.83
N GLN A 185 9.43 19.89 13.67
CA GLN A 185 9.30 20.83 12.57
C GLN A 185 9.60 20.18 11.22
N LEU A 186 10.67 19.36 11.17
CA LEU A 186 11.02 18.61 9.98
C LEU A 186 9.90 17.62 9.61
N LEU A 187 9.38 16.89 10.58
CA LEU A 187 8.26 15.95 10.37
C LEU A 187 7.03 16.67 9.81
N LYS A 188 6.67 17.84 10.35
CA LYS A 188 5.56 18.67 9.84
C LYS A 188 5.75 19.06 8.37
N SER A 189 6.97 19.44 7.99
CA SER A 189 7.27 19.80 6.59
C SER A 189 7.15 18.61 5.65
N ILE A 190 7.64 17.45 6.07
CA ILE A 190 7.56 16.19 5.30
C ILE A 190 6.10 15.73 5.16
N GLU A 191 5.33 15.73 6.25
CA GLU A 191 3.91 15.36 6.21
C GLU A 191 3.11 16.26 5.25
N THR A 192 3.47 17.53 5.14
CA THR A 192 2.85 18.46 4.20
C THR A 192 3.19 18.15 2.74
N GLN A 193 4.42 17.68 2.47
CA GLN A 193 4.85 17.28 1.12
C GLN A 193 4.19 15.97 0.64
N ILE A 194 3.99 15.01 1.55
CA ILE A 194 3.40 13.70 1.24
C ILE A 194 1.88 13.81 0.93
N ALA A 195 1.25 14.90 1.28
CA ALA A 195 -0.22 15.04 1.20
C ALA A 195 -0.80 15.07 -0.24
N ARG A 196 0.02 14.85 -1.28
CA ARG A 196 -0.40 14.90 -2.69
C ARG A 196 -0.17 13.55 -3.36
N PHE A 197 -1.17 13.06 -4.09
CA PHE A 197 -1.01 11.91 -4.96
C PHE A 197 -0.20 12.26 -6.21
N ASP A 198 0.64 11.32 -6.63
CA ASP A 198 1.22 11.35 -7.97
C ASP A 198 0.24 10.76 -9.02
N ASP A 199 0.63 10.81 -10.29
CA ASP A 199 -0.20 10.34 -11.40
C ASP A 199 -0.54 8.84 -11.30
N GLU A 200 0.40 8.01 -10.88
CA GLU A 200 0.19 6.56 -10.72
C GLU A 200 -0.79 6.25 -9.59
N GLN A 201 -0.63 6.94 -8.46
CA GLN A 201 -1.54 6.82 -7.32
C GLN A 201 -2.95 7.32 -7.69
N ARG A 202 -3.04 8.43 -8.42
CA ARG A 202 -4.30 8.99 -8.91
C ARG A 202 -5.02 8.03 -9.84
N LEU A 203 -4.33 7.56 -10.88
CA LEU A 203 -4.87 6.57 -11.82
C LEU A 203 -5.34 5.32 -11.09
N SER A 204 -4.52 4.81 -10.16
CA SER A 204 -4.86 3.62 -9.40
C SER A 204 -6.12 3.80 -8.54
N ALA A 205 -6.24 4.95 -7.87
CA ALA A 205 -7.34 5.23 -6.95
C ALA A 205 -8.65 5.54 -7.66
N LEU A 206 -8.60 6.34 -8.72
CA LEU A 206 -9.78 6.89 -9.38
C LEU A 206 -10.26 6.09 -10.60
N THR A 207 -9.40 5.27 -11.21
CA THR A 207 -9.84 4.42 -12.34
C THR A 207 -10.90 3.42 -11.90
N MET A 208 -12.06 3.47 -12.54
CA MET A 208 -13.16 2.53 -12.38
C MET A 208 -13.11 1.51 -13.50
N LEU A 209 -12.62 0.31 -13.19
CA LEU A 209 -12.52 -0.80 -14.11
C LEU A 209 -13.63 -1.81 -13.81
N ASN A 210 -14.32 -2.23 -14.86
CA ASN A 210 -15.32 -3.31 -14.76
C ASN A 210 -14.61 -4.66 -14.95
N GLY A 211 -13.90 -5.11 -13.92
CA GLY A 211 -13.08 -6.32 -13.94
C GLY A 211 -11.99 -6.33 -12.88
N PRO A 212 -11.08 -7.31 -12.93
CA PRO A 212 -10.03 -7.48 -11.94
C PRO A 212 -8.93 -6.41 -12.09
N GLN A 213 -8.42 -5.92 -10.95
CA GLN A 213 -7.33 -4.95 -10.89
C GLN A 213 -6.28 -5.33 -9.87
N ARG A 214 -5.02 -5.35 -10.30
CA ARG A 214 -3.84 -5.59 -9.45
C ARG A 214 -3.07 -4.29 -9.23
N ILE A 215 -2.69 -4.03 -7.96
CA ILE A 215 -1.88 -2.87 -7.59
C ILE A 215 -0.65 -3.36 -6.82
N ARG A 216 0.54 -3.11 -7.35
CA ARG A 216 1.81 -3.53 -6.76
C ARG A 216 2.64 -2.32 -6.34
N GLY A 217 3.52 -2.48 -5.35
CA GLY A 217 4.46 -1.43 -4.97
C GLY A 217 5.12 -1.71 -3.63
N LEU A 218 6.26 -1.08 -3.38
CA LEU A 218 7.00 -1.20 -2.13
C LEU A 218 6.23 -0.65 -0.92
N ALA A 219 6.77 -0.94 0.26
CA ALA A 219 6.36 -0.28 1.50
C ALA A 219 6.27 1.23 1.32
N GLY A 220 5.14 1.81 1.75
CA GLY A 220 4.94 3.25 1.70
C GLY A 220 4.59 3.84 0.35
N SER A 221 4.27 3.05 -0.66
CA SER A 221 3.76 3.55 -1.94
C SER A 221 2.30 4.05 -1.88
N GLY A 222 1.61 3.91 -0.74
CA GLY A 222 0.26 4.43 -0.54
C GLY A 222 -0.87 3.44 -0.86
N LYS A 223 -0.60 2.15 -1.03
CA LYS A 223 -1.58 1.10 -1.40
C LYS A 223 -2.88 1.14 -0.58
N THR A 224 -2.78 1.12 0.74
CA THR A 224 -3.95 1.19 1.65
C THR A 224 -4.76 2.47 1.45
N ILE A 225 -4.10 3.62 1.26
CA ILE A 225 -4.76 4.91 1.02
C ILE A 225 -5.51 4.88 -0.31
N ILE A 226 -4.88 4.34 -1.35
CA ILE A 226 -5.47 4.16 -2.69
C ILE A 226 -6.71 3.27 -2.61
N LEU A 227 -6.64 2.12 -1.94
CA LEU A 227 -7.79 1.22 -1.78
C LEU A 227 -8.92 1.86 -0.96
N CYS A 228 -8.61 2.61 0.10
CA CYS A 228 -9.62 3.31 0.87
C CYS A 228 -10.33 4.40 0.05
N LEU A 229 -9.58 5.16 -0.76
CA LEU A 229 -10.15 6.14 -1.67
C LEU A 229 -11.00 5.46 -2.74
N LYS A 230 -10.53 4.35 -3.30
CA LYS A 230 -11.28 3.55 -4.26
C LYS A 230 -12.60 3.02 -3.67
N ALA A 231 -12.59 2.52 -2.43
CA ALA A 231 -13.80 2.07 -1.74
C ALA A 231 -14.80 3.23 -1.54
N ALA A 232 -14.33 4.40 -1.13
CA ALA A 232 -15.16 5.59 -0.99
C ALA A 232 -15.75 6.05 -2.33
N ASN A 233 -14.94 6.04 -3.39
CA ASN A 233 -15.34 6.43 -4.73
C ASN A 233 -16.36 5.44 -5.33
N LEU A 234 -16.12 4.13 -5.19
CA LEU A 234 -17.09 3.09 -5.60
C LEU A 234 -18.45 3.27 -4.89
N HIS A 235 -18.44 3.55 -3.58
CA HIS A 235 -19.68 3.76 -2.84
C HIS A 235 -20.40 5.06 -3.26
N MET A 236 -19.64 6.10 -3.63
CA MET A 236 -20.22 7.34 -4.13
C MET A 236 -20.88 7.14 -5.50
N ILE A 237 -20.18 6.47 -6.43
CA ILE A 237 -20.66 6.26 -7.81
C ILE A 237 -21.78 5.22 -7.84
N TYR A 238 -21.62 4.11 -7.08
CA TYR A 238 -22.56 2.99 -7.02
C TYR A 238 -23.17 2.84 -5.62
N PRO A 239 -24.10 3.73 -5.20
CA PRO A 239 -24.60 3.76 -3.83
C PRO A 239 -25.35 2.47 -3.41
N ASN A 240 -25.79 1.66 -4.38
CA ASN A 240 -26.46 0.39 -4.13
C ASN A 240 -25.50 -0.81 -4.08
N ALA A 241 -24.27 -0.67 -4.56
CA ALA A 241 -23.29 -1.74 -4.57
C ALA A 241 -22.85 -2.12 -3.15
N VAL A 242 -22.65 -3.41 -2.94
CA VAL A 242 -22.10 -3.95 -1.71
C VAL A 242 -20.61 -4.20 -1.90
N ILE A 243 -19.78 -3.48 -1.15
CA ILE A 243 -18.33 -3.45 -1.27
C ILE A 243 -17.73 -4.15 -0.06
N LEU A 244 -16.90 -5.16 -0.28
CA LEU A 244 -16.07 -5.76 0.76
C LEU A 244 -14.68 -5.15 0.73
N TYR A 245 -14.21 -4.65 1.87
CA TYR A 245 -12.81 -4.31 2.11
C TYR A 245 -12.25 -5.28 3.14
N THR A 246 -11.23 -6.04 2.78
CA THR A 246 -10.66 -7.07 3.66
C THR A 246 -9.15 -6.99 3.80
N PHE A 247 -8.64 -7.44 4.94
CA PHE A 247 -7.24 -7.42 5.35
C PHE A 247 -6.96 -8.53 6.37
N TYR A 248 -5.69 -8.88 6.53
CA TYR A 248 -5.28 -9.93 7.45
C TYR A 248 -5.16 -9.44 8.90
N THR A 249 -4.51 -8.30 9.12
CA THR A 249 -4.14 -7.81 10.46
C THR A 249 -5.21 -6.89 11.07
N LYS A 250 -5.85 -7.30 12.16
CA LYS A 250 -6.95 -6.56 12.82
C LYS A 250 -6.63 -5.11 13.22
N SER A 251 -5.35 -4.76 13.41
CA SER A 251 -4.92 -3.40 13.78
C SER A 251 -5.23 -2.33 12.71
N LEU A 252 -5.51 -2.74 11.47
CA LEU A 252 -5.83 -1.83 10.37
C LEU A 252 -7.30 -1.39 10.35
N TYR A 253 -8.18 -2.04 11.09
CA TYR A 253 -9.63 -1.80 11.01
C TYR A 253 -10.02 -0.33 11.22
N ASP A 254 -9.58 0.27 12.32
CA ASP A 254 -9.94 1.66 12.65
C ASP A 254 -9.33 2.65 11.67
N TYR A 255 -8.10 2.42 11.24
CA TYR A 255 -7.39 3.24 10.27
C TYR A 255 -8.11 3.25 8.91
N ILE A 256 -8.48 2.07 8.40
CA ILE A 256 -9.21 1.92 7.14
C ILE A 256 -10.59 2.60 7.23
N THR A 257 -11.33 2.34 8.30
CA THR A 257 -12.67 2.93 8.50
C THR A 257 -12.60 4.45 8.56
N GLN A 258 -11.62 5.02 9.27
CA GLN A 258 -11.40 6.47 9.35
C GLN A 258 -11.03 7.06 7.99
N LEU A 259 -10.15 6.41 7.22
CA LEU A 259 -9.77 6.87 5.90
C LEU A 259 -10.96 6.88 4.94
N ILE A 260 -11.70 5.79 4.84
CA ILE A 260 -12.89 5.71 3.98
C ILE A 260 -13.91 6.79 4.38
N THR A 261 -14.14 6.97 5.69
CA THR A 261 -15.05 8.02 6.20
C THR A 261 -14.61 9.41 5.75
N ARG A 262 -13.33 9.75 5.94
CA ARG A 262 -12.78 11.06 5.55
C ARG A 262 -12.91 11.30 4.04
N PHE A 263 -12.57 10.29 3.23
CA PHE A 263 -12.67 10.38 1.78
C PHE A 263 -14.12 10.61 1.36
N TYR A 264 -15.02 9.77 1.83
CA TYR A 264 -16.42 9.83 1.46
C TYR A 264 -17.09 11.16 1.90
N MET A 265 -16.85 11.58 3.15
CA MET A 265 -17.37 12.87 3.63
C MET A 265 -16.90 14.07 2.77
N LYS A 266 -15.64 14.03 2.33
CA LYS A 266 -15.11 15.11 1.48
C LYS A 266 -15.72 15.09 0.09
N MET A 267 -15.95 13.90 -0.48
CA MET A 267 -16.54 13.72 -1.80
C MET A 267 -18.04 14.01 -1.84
N THR A 268 -18.71 14.01 -0.68
CA THR A 268 -20.18 14.07 -0.58
C THR A 268 -20.66 15.21 0.32
N ASP A 269 -19.86 16.27 0.47
CA ASP A 269 -20.18 17.43 1.33
C ASP A 269 -20.63 17.05 2.75
N GLY A 270 -19.95 16.09 3.36
CA GLY A 270 -20.10 15.72 4.77
C GLY A 270 -21.01 14.53 5.06
N GLN A 271 -21.51 13.82 4.05
CA GLN A 271 -22.29 12.59 4.28
C GLN A 271 -21.39 11.47 4.83
N LEU A 272 -21.96 10.64 5.71
CA LEU A 272 -21.27 9.46 6.24
C LEU A 272 -21.46 8.25 5.31
N PRO A 273 -20.42 7.40 5.14
CA PRO A 273 -20.57 6.17 4.37
C PRO A 273 -21.43 5.14 5.12
N ASP A 274 -22.16 4.32 4.37
CA ASP A 274 -22.99 3.24 4.93
C ASP A 274 -22.14 1.98 5.19
N PHE A 275 -21.57 1.89 6.39
CA PHE A 275 -20.84 0.69 6.85
C PHE A 275 -21.76 -0.44 7.31
N GLU A 276 -23.04 -0.19 7.54
CA GLU A 276 -23.96 -1.23 7.99
C GLU A 276 -24.41 -2.12 6.85
N SER A 277 -24.73 -1.53 5.68
CA SER A 277 -25.31 -2.30 4.58
C SER A 277 -24.43 -2.34 3.33
N LYS A 278 -23.63 -1.32 3.04
CA LYS A 278 -22.96 -1.15 1.74
C LYS A 278 -21.45 -1.37 1.77
N ILE A 279 -20.72 -0.79 2.72
CA ILE A 279 -19.29 -1.01 2.84
C ILE A 279 -19.00 -1.95 4.01
N LYS A 280 -18.57 -3.16 3.70
CA LYS A 280 -18.20 -4.16 4.71
C LYS A 280 -16.67 -4.16 4.91
N VAL A 281 -16.20 -3.51 5.99
CA VAL A 281 -14.79 -3.55 6.40
C VAL A 281 -14.62 -4.73 7.33
N MET A 282 -13.97 -5.80 6.89
CA MET A 282 -13.95 -7.06 7.62
C MET A 282 -12.56 -7.71 7.60
N HIS A 283 -12.21 -8.27 8.74
CA HIS A 283 -11.08 -9.20 8.88
C HIS A 283 -11.35 -10.51 8.13
N ALA A 284 -10.33 -11.14 7.62
CA ALA A 284 -10.45 -12.30 6.76
C ALA A 284 -11.19 -13.51 7.39
N TRP A 285 -10.90 -13.87 8.66
CA TRP A 285 -11.49 -15.05 9.30
C TRP A 285 -12.89 -14.79 9.86
N GLY A 286 -12.98 -13.92 10.86
CA GLY A 286 -14.23 -13.66 11.59
C GLY A 286 -14.65 -14.71 12.62
N GLY A 287 -15.85 -14.53 13.16
CA GLY A 287 -16.46 -15.40 14.16
C GLY A 287 -17.82 -14.87 14.64
N LYS A 288 -18.39 -15.53 15.67
CA LYS A 288 -19.72 -15.18 16.18
C LYS A 288 -19.84 -13.74 16.70
N GLN A 289 -18.79 -13.20 17.29
CA GLN A 289 -18.80 -11.88 17.93
C GLN A 289 -18.25 -10.77 17.02
N VAL A 290 -17.34 -11.11 16.12
CA VAL A 290 -16.69 -10.17 15.20
C VAL A 290 -16.87 -10.67 13.79
N PRO A 291 -17.54 -9.91 12.91
CA PRO A 291 -17.73 -10.28 11.51
C PRO A 291 -16.39 -10.53 10.80
N GLY A 292 -16.40 -11.41 9.82
CA GLY A 292 -15.24 -11.67 8.97
C GLY A 292 -15.62 -12.44 7.72
N VAL A 293 -14.83 -12.32 6.69
CA VAL A 293 -15.15 -12.76 5.34
C VAL A 293 -15.50 -14.25 5.28
N TYR A 294 -14.63 -15.13 5.80
CA TYR A 294 -14.88 -16.56 5.82
C TYR A 294 -16.17 -16.91 6.59
N TYR A 295 -16.33 -16.35 7.80
CA TYR A 295 -17.48 -16.65 8.64
C TYR A 295 -18.80 -16.20 8.00
N ASP A 296 -18.82 -15.00 7.42
CA ASP A 296 -20.00 -14.46 6.74
C ASP A 296 -20.30 -15.20 5.44
N ALA A 297 -19.29 -15.59 4.66
CA ALA A 297 -19.46 -16.42 3.47
C ALA A 297 -20.10 -17.77 3.80
N CYS A 298 -19.63 -18.42 4.88
CA CYS A 298 -20.23 -19.65 5.35
C CYS A 298 -21.72 -19.46 5.70
N ARG A 299 -22.04 -18.44 6.50
CA ARG A 299 -23.43 -18.18 6.92
C ARG A 299 -24.35 -17.89 5.73
N TYR A 300 -23.90 -17.06 4.81
CA TYR A 300 -24.67 -16.67 3.63
C TYR A 300 -24.97 -17.87 2.72
N ASN A 301 -24.04 -18.83 2.63
CA ASN A 301 -24.15 -20.01 1.80
C ASN A 301 -24.69 -21.26 2.55
N GLY A 302 -25.16 -21.11 3.79
CA GLY A 302 -25.67 -22.21 4.57
C GLY A 302 -24.63 -23.26 5.00
N VAL A 303 -23.34 -22.91 4.96
CA VAL A 303 -22.25 -23.78 5.37
C VAL A 303 -21.94 -23.53 6.86
N THR A 304 -21.78 -24.60 7.63
CA THR A 304 -21.37 -24.47 9.04
C THR A 304 -19.91 -24.05 9.14
N PRO A 305 -19.61 -22.87 9.76
CA PRO A 305 -18.25 -22.42 9.94
C PRO A 305 -17.44 -23.35 10.84
N ILE A 306 -16.21 -23.66 10.44
CA ILE A 306 -15.25 -24.44 11.22
C ILE A 306 -14.58 -23.55 12.25
N SER A 307 -14.51 -23.97 13.50
CA SER A 307 -13.87 -23.22 14.56
C SER A 307 -12.33 -23.21 14.43
N PHE A 308 -11.67 -22.19 14.99
CA PHE A 308 -10.20 -22.13 15.00
C PHE A 308 -9.57 -23.36 15.69
N GLY A 309 -10.19 -23.82 16.81
CA GLY A 309 -9.68 -24.98 17.54
C GLY A 309 -9.76 -26.29 16.74
N GLU A 310 -10.73 -26.42 15.85
CA GLU A 310 -10.86 -27.55 14.94
C GLU A 310 -9.89 -27.42 13.76
N ALA A 311 -9.86 -26.26 13.13
CA ALA A 311 -9.00 -25.99 11.97
C ALA A 311 -7.50 -26.12 12.28
N LYS A 312 -7.06 -25.74 13.48
CA LYS A 312 -5.67 -25.84 13.93
C LYS A 312 -5.09 -27.26 13.87
N LYS A 313 -5.95 -28.29 13.87
CA LYS A 313 -5.53 -29.70 13.76
C LYS A 313 -5.04 -30.07 12.35
N HIS A 314 -5.27 -29.21 11.37
CA HIS A 314 -4.98 -29.46 9.95
C HIS A 314 -3.85 -28.59 9.39
N GLY A 315 -2.85 -28.26 10.19
CA GLY A 315 -1.71 -27.42 9.78
C GLY A 315 -2.09 -25.95 9.63
N ASN A 316 -2.01 -25.39 8.41
CA ASN A 316 -2.45 -24.02 8.17
C ASN A 316 -3.97 -23.89 8.29
N ALA A 317 -4.41 -23.50 9.49
CA ALA A 317 -5.82 -23.45 9.86
C ALA A 317 -6.66 -22.55 8.93
N PHE A 318 -6.11 -21.43 8.47
CA PHE A 318 -6.86 -20.50 7.62
C PHE A 318 -6.99 -21.02 6.19
N LYS A 319 -5.94 -21.58 5.64
CA LYS A 319 -5.96 -22.28 4.36
C LYS A 319 -7.03 -23.37 4.37
N TYR A 320 -6.99 -24.25 5.37
CA TYR A 320 -7.92 -25.36 5.51
C TYR A 320 -9.39 -24.93 5.49
N VAL A 321 -9.74 -23.87 6.25
CA VAL A 321 -11.16 -23.44 6.30
C VAL A 321 -11.62 -22.81 4.99
N CYS A 322 -10.75 -22.10 4.26
CA CYS A 322 -11.06 -21.54 2.95
C CYS A 322 -11.29 -22.65 1.91
N GLU A 323 -10.42 -23.65 1.87
CA GLU A 323 -10.55 -24.83 1.00
C GLU A 323 -11.83 -25.58 1.29
N GLN A 324 -12.15 -25.84 2.58
CA GLN A 324 -13.37 -26.52 3.00
C GLN A 324 -14.64 -25.74 2.64
N PHE A 325 -14.62 -24.40 2.68
CA PHE A 325 -15.75 -23.60 2.21
C PHE A 325 -15.97 -23.78 0.71
N ILE A 326 -14.91 -23.68 -0.09
CA ILE A 326 -14.96 -23.81 -1.54
C ILE A 326 -15.45 -25.20 -1.94
N GLU A 327 -14.96 -26.26 -1.30
CA GLU A 327 -15.41 -27.64 -1.54
C GLU A 327 -16.88 -27.86 -1.17
N LYS A 328 -17.30 -27.41 0.03
CA LYS A 328 -18.69 -27.58 0.51
C LYS A 328 -19.73 -26.79 -0.29
N THR A 329 -19.31 -25.73 -0.97
CA THR A 329 -20.15 -24.97 -1.90
C THR A 329 -20.04 -25.47 -3.34
N GLU A 330 -19.39 -26.63 -3.55
CA GLU A 330 -19.16 -27.23 -4.87
C GLU A 330 -18.52 -26.24 -5.85
N TYR A 331 -17.66 -25.35 -5.35
CA TYR A 331 -16.97 -24.26 -6.09
C TYR A 331 -17.91 -23.21 -6.71
N LYS A 332 -19.20 -23.18 -6.32
CA LYS A 332 -20.22 -22.27 -6.85
C LYS A 332 -21.02 -21.60 -5.73
N PRO A 333 -20.37 -20.89 -4.80
CA PRO A 333 -21.10 -20.16 -3.77
C PRO A 333 -21.93 -19.02 -4.39
N ASN A 334 -22.98 -18.62 -3.67
CA ASN A 334 -23.73 -17.42 -4.04
C ASN A 334 -22.84 -16.18 -3.96
N LYS A 335 -22.92 -15.32 -4.98
CA LYS A 335 -22.20 -14.05 -5.02
C LYS A 335 -22.78 -13.07 -4.01
N MET A 336 -21.94 -12.50 -3.16
CA MET A 336 -22.33 -11.64 -2.03
C MET A 336 -22.00 -10.18 -2.25
N TYR A 337 -20.93 -9.91 -3.00
CA TYR A 337 -20.36 -8.59 -3.13
C TYR A 337 -20.30 -8.17 -4.59
N ASP A 338 -20.57 -6.87 -4.83
CA ASP A 338 -20.37 -6.27 -6.15
C ASP A 338 -18.88 -5.98 -6.38
N TYR A 339 -18.15 -5.62 -5.33
CA TYR A 339 -16.70 -5.38 -5.36
C TYR A 339 -16.02 -6.00 -4.13
N VAL A 340 -14.82 -6.54 -4.33
CA VAL A 340 -13.95 -7.03 -3.24
C VAL A 340 -12.58 -6.37 -3.35
N LEU A 341 -12.15 -5.71 -2.28
CA LEU A 341 -10.87 -5.04 -2.14
C LEU A 341 -10.01 -5.78 -1.11
N LEU A 342 -8.86 -6.31 -1.54
CA LEU A 342 -7.91 -7.02 -0.67
C LEU A 342 -6.70 -6.11 -0.41
N ASP A 343 -6.49 -5.75 0.84
CA ASP A 343 -5.32 -5.01 1.28
C ASP A 343 -4.28 -5.94 1.92
N GLU A 344 -2.99 -5.62 1.78
CA GLU A 344 -1.87 -6.44 2.23
C GLU A 344 -1.99 -7.90 1.74
N ALA A 345 -2.37 -8.06 0.46
CA ALA A 345 -2.79 -9.33 -0.09
C ALA A 345 -1.68 -10.41 -0.08
N GLN A 346 -0.38 -10.04 0.03
CA GLN A 346 0.73 -10.98 0.21
C GLN A 346 0.64 -11.82 1.51
N ASP A 347 -0.25 -11.46 2.43
CA ASP A 347 -0.42 -12.20 3.68
C ASP A 347 -1.40 -13.37 3.57
N PHE A 348 -2.10 -13.46 2.44
CA PHE A 348 -3.12 -14.47 2.22
C PHE A 348 -2.64 -15.65 1.42
N ASP A 349 -2.99 -16.85 1.89
CA ASP A 349 -2.86 -18.07 1.09
C ASP A 349 -3.78 -18.03 -0.14
N ILE A 350 -3.39 -18.73 -1.19
CA ILE A 350 -4.13 -18.85 -2.46
C ILE A 350 -5.60 -19.20 -2.23
N SER A 351 -5.89 -20.07 -1.27
CA SER A 351 -7.26 -20.49 -0.93
C SER A 351 -8.16 -19.31 -0.55
N PHE A 352 -7.63 -18.26 0.08
CA PHE A 352 -8.41 -17.06 0.40
C PHE A 352 -8.67 -16.18 -0.84
N TYR A 353 -7.70 -16.06 -1.76
CA TYR A 353 -7.93 -15.40 -3.04
C TYR A 353 -9.05 -16.07 -3.83
N GLN A 354 -9.02 -17.40 -3.90
CA GLN A 354 -10.07 -18.21 -4.56
C GLN A 354 -11.43 -18.04 -3.86
N LEU A 355 -11.46 -18.00 -2.52
CA LEU A 355 -12.68 -17.72 -1.77
C LEU A 355 -13.21 -16.32 -2.13
N CYS A 356 -12.39 -15.28 -2.12
CA CYS A 356 -12.81 -13.91 -2.47
C CYS A 356 -13.36 -13.83 -3.90
N ARG A 357 -12.66 -14.44 -4.87
CA ARG A 357 -13.15 -14.53 -6.25
C ARG A 357 -14.49 -15.27 -6.36
N SER A 358 -14.67 -16.31 -5.58
CA SER A 358 -15.88 -17.11 -5.64
C SER A 358 -17.14 -16.38 -5.15
N ILE A 359 -17.01 -15.38 -4.28
CA ILE A 359 -18.11 -14.61 -3.68
C ILE A 359 -18.31 -13.20 -4.27
N VAL A 360 -17.47 -12.77 -5.19
CA VAL A 360 -17.59 -11.49 -5.89
C VAL A 360 -18.27 -11.66 -7.25
N LYS A 361 -19.04 -10.66 -7.70
CA LYS A 361 -19.65 -10.62 -9.03
C LYS A 361 -18.63 -10.20 -10.09
N ASP A 362 -18.75 -10.74 -11.28
CA ASP A 362 -18.07 -10.29 -12.51
C ASP A 362 -16.55 -10.07 -12.38
N ASP A 363 -15.90 -10.84 -11.49
CA ASP A 363 -14.48 -10.72 -11.15
C ASP A 363 -14.05 -9.28 -10.77
N HIS A 364 -14.95 -8.49 -10.18
CA HIS A 364 -14.63 -7.14 -9.64
C HIS A 364 -13.76 -7.24 -8.38
N LEU A 365 -12.59 -7.82 -8.55
CA LEU A 365 -11.61 -8.07 -7.51
C LEU A 365 -10.43 -7.15 -7.67
N ILE A 366 -10.14 -6.37 -6.61
CA ILE A 366 -9.05 -5.42 -6.58
C ILE A 366 -8.11 -5.83 -5.45
N TRP A 367 -6.84 -6.09 -5.74
CA TRP A 367 -5.89 -6.50 -4.70
C TRP A 367 -4.59 -5.73 -4.75
N CYS A 368 -4.13 -5.35 -3.56
CA CYS A 368 -2.86 -4.66 -3.36
C CYS A 368 -1.88 -5.52 -2.58
N TYR A 369 -0.63 -5.57 -3.00
CA TYR A 369 0.41 -6.26 -2.25
C TYR A 369 1.81 -5.66 -2.40
N ASP A 370 2.68 -6.07 -1.48
CA ASP A 370 4.10 -5.79 -1.46
C ASP A 370 4.86 -7.12 -1.45
N GLU A 371 5.60 -7.39 -2.49
CA GLU A 371 6.30 -8.67 -2.67
C GLU A 371 7.39 -8.91 -1.63
N VAL A 372 7.95 -7.84 -1.06
CA VAL A 372 9.07 -7.92 -0.10
C VAL A 372 8.60 -8.02 1.36
N GLN A 373 7.34 -7.66 1.67
CA GLN A 373 6.82 -7.68 3.05
C GLN A 373 6.14 -9.00 3.45
N ASN A 374 6.46 -10.09 2.79
CA ASN A 374 5.89 -11.39 3.14
C ASN A 374 6.58 -12.00 4.37
N ILE A 375 5.94 -11.90 5.54
CA ILE A 375 6.44 -12.47 6.82
C ILE A 375 5.73 -13.77 7.21
N PHE A 376 4.78 -14.27 6.40
CA PHE A 376 3.97 -15.45 6.67
C PHE A 376 4.30 -16.64 5.75
N ASP A 377 5.42 -16.59 5.03
CA ASP A 377 5.88 -17.62 4.08
C ASP A 377 4.84 -18.01 3.02
N VAL A 378 4.06 -17.04 2.57
CA VAL A 378 3.11 -17.23 1.48
C VAL A 378 3.81 -17.06 0.14
N ILE A 379 3.66 -18.00 -0.77
CA ILE A 379 4.21 -17.92 -2.12
C ILE A 379 3.20 -17.16 -2.99
N LEU A 380 3.60 -15.98 -3.48
CA LEU A 380 2.82 -15.23 -4.46
C LEU A 380 3.02 -15.86 -5.84
N GLN A 381 1.93 -16.29 -6.42
CA GLN A 381 1.91 -16.86 -7.76
C GLN A 381 1.35 -15.86 -8.79
N ASN A 382 1.56 -16.19 -10.04
CA ASN A 382 0.90 -15.50 -11.15
C ASN A 382 -0.65 -15.52 -10.96
N PRO A 383 -1.39 -14.47 -11.32
CA PRO A 383 -2.84 -14.44 -11.15
C PRO A 383 -3.59 -15.58 -11.85
N LYS A 384 -3.09 -16.10 -12.97
CA LYS A 384 -3.65 -17.30 -13.61
C LYS A 384 -3.62 -18.51 -12.69
N GLU A 385 -2.52 -18.71 -11.96
CA GLU A 385 -2.37 -19.82 -11.03
C GLU A 385 -3.09 -19.58 -9.71
N THR A 386 -2.96 -18.35 -9.17
CA THR A 386 -3.60 -17.94 -7.91
C THR A 386 -5.11 -18.11 -7.94
N PHE A 387 -5.74 -17.73 -9.03
CA PHE A 387 -7.20 -17.75 -9.16
C PHE A 387 -7.75 -18.97 -9.90
N ALA A 388 -6.88 -19.84 -10.43
CA ALA A 388 -7.30 -21.10 -11.02
C ALA A 388 -7.91 -22.03 -9.97
N ASN A 389 -8.91 -22.81 -10.36
CA ASN A 389 -9.49 -23.82 -9.53
C ASN A 389 -9.87 -25.06 -10.36
N LYS A 390 -10.47 -26.06 -9.74
CA LYS A 390 -10.84 -27.31 -10.39
C LYS A 390 -11.76 -27.14 -11.63
N TYR A 391 -12.58 -26.08 -11.65
CA TYR A 391 -13.56 -25.83 -12.70
C TYR A 391 -13.14 -24.70 -13.64
N ASP A 392 -12.41 -23.73 -13.14
CA ASP A 392 -11.79 -22.65 -13.91
C ASP A 392 -10.28 -22.79 -13.83
N LYS A 393 -9.72 -23.43 -14.85
CA LYS A 393 -8.27 -23.71 -14.91
C LYS A 393 -7.45 -22.50 -15.39
N ASP A 394 -8.12 -21.51 -15.99
CA ASP A 394 -7.45 -20.37 -16.60
C ASP A 394 -7.21 -19.20 -15.61
N GLY A 395 -7.88 -19.24 -14.45
CA GLY A 395 -7.73 -18.22 -13.42
C GLY A 395 -8.10 -16.81 -13.89
N ILE A 396 -7.29 -15.81 -13.52
CA ILE A 396 -7.43 -14.42 -14.02
C ILE A 396 -6.24 -14.10 -14.93
N ASP A 397 -6.51 -13.90 -16.22
CA ASP A 397 -5.53 -13.41 -17.20
C ASP A 397 -5.63 -11.89 -17.32
N LEU A 398 -4.76 -11.16 -16.59
CA LEU A 398 -4.75 -9.69 -16.63
C LEU A 398 -4.44 -9.14 -18.04
N ILE A 399 -3.70 -9.88 -18.88
CA ILE A 399 -3.37 -9.45 -20.24
C ILE A 399 -4.61 -9.55 -21.13
N GLU A 400 -5.35 -10.65 -21.04
CA GLU A 400 -6.60 -10.81 -21.81
C GLU A 400 -7.69 -9.84 -21.32
N GLU A 401 -7.78 -9.63 -19.99
CA GLU A 401 -8.69 -8.62 -19.43
C GLU A 401 -8.32 -7.19 -19.89
N GLN A 402 -7.03 -6.87 -20.00
CA GLN A 402 -6.56 -5.57 -20.50
C GLN A 402 -7.00 -5.30 -21.93
N LYS A 403 -7.12 -6.33 -22.78
CA LYS A 403 -7.58 -6.18 -24.17
C LYS A 403 -9.04 -5.73 -24.28
N LYS A 404 -9.86 -6.03 -23.28
CA LYS A 404 -11.25 -5.57 -23.23
C LYS A 404 -11.32 -4.04 -23.02
N TYR A 405 -10.32 -3.48 -22.36
CA TYR A 405 -10.26 -2.07 -21.97
C TYR A 405 -8.85 -1.49 -22.22
N PRO A 406 -8.42 -1.34 -23.47
CA PRO A 406 -7.03 -1.07 -23.82
C PRO A 406 -6.50 0.29 -23.32
N ARG A 407 -7.38 1.21 -22.94
CA ARG A 407 -7.02 2.54 -22.44
C ARG A 407 -6.96 2.63 -20.90
N LEU A 408 -7.48 1.63 -20.18
CA LEU A 408 -7.42 1.53 -18.72
C LEU A 408 -6.35 0.52 -18.32
N ARG A 409 -5.73 0.74 -17.17
CA ARG A 409 -4.74 -0.20 -16.63
C ARG A 409 -5.35 -1.06 -15.54
N ASN A 410 -5.27 -2.37 -15.69
CA ASN A 410 -5.69 -3.35 -14.70
C ASN A 410 -4.53 -3.91 -13.86
N ASP A 411 -3.28 -3.68 -14.29
CA ASP A 411 -2.07 -3.98 -13.54
C ASP A 411 -1.27 -2.69 -13.36
N ILE A 412 -1.22 -2.19 -12.12
CA ILE A 412 -0.62 -0.90 -11.80
C ILE A 412 0.54 -1.12 -10.85
N VAL A 413 1.67 -0.50 -11.19
CA VAL A 413 2.88 -0.51 -10.38
C VAL A 413 3.10 0.87 -9.80
N LEU A 414 3.25 0.94 -8.47
CA LEU A 414 3.55 2.18 -7.74
C LEU A 414 5.06 2.25 -7.49
N HIS A 415 5.76 2.96 -8.36
CA HIS A 415 7.23 3.03 -8.35
C HIS A 415 7.79 3.86 -7.19
N LYS A 416 7.00 4.79 -6.64
CA LYS A 416 7.44 5.71 -5.59
C LYS A 416 7.09 5.22 -4.19
N SER A 417 8.01 5.41 -3.27
CA SER A 417 7.78 5.19 -1.84
C SER A 417 7.80 6.52 -1.10
N TYR A 418 6.68 6.88 -0.51
CA TYR A 418 6.45 8.14 0.22
C TYR A 418 6.61 8.01 1.73
N ARG A 419 6.84 6.80 2.24
CA ARG A 419 6.93 6.55 3.68
C ARG A 419 8.33 6.73 4.21
N ASN A 420 9.28 6.06 3.59
CA ASN A 420 10.61 5.92 4.14
C ASN A 420 11.59 6.91 3.49
N VAL A 421 12.45 7.51 4.29
CA VAL A 421 13.66 8.17 3.79
C VAL A 421 14.50 7.15 3.01
N ARG A 422 15.08 7.56 1.87
CA ARG A 422 15.82 6.69 0.94
C ARG A 422 16.81 5.76 1.64
N LYS A 423 17.60 6.27 2.59
CA LYS A 423 18.58 5.45 3.35
C LYS A 423 17.94 4.32 4.14
N ILE A 424 16.81 4.56 4.80
CA ILE A 424 16.11 3.52 5.56
C ILE A 424 15.62 2.41 4.61
N LEU A 425 15.05 2.80 3.47
CA LEU A 425 14.57 1.84 2.49
C LEU A 425 15.71 1.00 1.91
N LEU A 426 16.86 1.63 1.56
CA LEU A 426 18.01 0.92 1.03
C LEU A 426 18.62 -0.07 2.05
N VAL A 427 18.75 0.36 3.31
CA VAL A 427 19.19 -0.55 4.38
C VAL A 427 18.20 -1.69 4.59
N ALA A 428 16.90 -1.40 4.56
CA ALA A 428 15.88 -2.44 4.70
C ALA A 428 15.93 -3.46 3.55
N VAL A 429 16.11 -3.01 2.31
CA VAL A 429 16.26 -3.90 1.14
C VAL A 429 17.55 -4.71 1.24
N ALA A 430 18.70 -4.10 1.57
CA ALA A 430 19.95 -4.80 1.71
C ALA A 430 19.86 -5.94 2.74
N LEU A 431 19.37 -5.63 3.94
CA LEU A 431 19.18 -6.60 5.01
C LEU A 431 18.09 -7.62 4.69
N GLY A 432 16.98 -7.19 4.09
CA GLY A 432 15.88 -8.07 3.73
C GLY A 432 16.26 -9.10 2.67
N PHE A 433 16.99 -8.70 1.64
CA PHE A 433 17.42 -9.59 0.56
C PHE A 433 18.71 -10.37 0.90
N GLY A 434 19.44 -9.91 1.93
CA GLY A 434 20.75 -10.46 2.25
C GLY A 434 21.76 -10.19 1.13
N ILE A 435 21.72 -8.97 0.57
CA ILE A 435 22.55 -8.58 -0.59
C ILE A 435 24.04 -8.72 -0.27
N TYR A 436 24.45 -8.42 0.94
CA TYR A 436 25.82 -8.51 1.42
C TYR A 436 26.05 -9.69 2.37
N ASN A 437 25.12 -10.65 2.42
CA ASN A 437 25.30 -11.90 3.15
C ASN A 437 26.23 -12.83 2.37
N ASP A 438 26.82 -13.84 3.03
CA ASP A 438 27.68 -14.84 2.37
C ASP A 438 27.00 -15.52 1.18
N LYS A 439 25.67 -15.68 1.29
CA LYS A 439 24.81 -16.15 0.20
C LYS A 439 23.63 -15.19 0.09
N LEU A 440 23.31 -14.80 -1.14
CA LEU A 440 22.10 -14.05 -1.44
C LEU A 440 20.88 -14.85 -0.97
N ILE A 441 19.97 -14.22 -0.21
CA ILE A 441 18.81 -14.91 0.36
C ILE A 441 17.59 -14.77 -0.54
N GLN A 442 17.40 -13.59 -1.13
CA GLN A 442 16.28 -13.30 -2.03
C GLN A 442 16.77 -12.45 -3.20
N SER A 443 16.10 -12.57 -4.35
CA SER A 443 16.31 -11.71 -5.51
C SER A 443 14.98 -11.47 -6.20
N LEU A 444 14.93 -10.53 -7.12
CA LEU A 444 13.80 -10.32 -8.03
C LEU A 444 14.08 -11.08 -9.34
N GLU A 445 13.03 -11.36 -10.11
CA GLU A 445 13.12 -12.24 -11.27
C GLU A 445 14.01 -11.72 -12.40
N ASN A 446 14.00 -10.40 -12.62
CA ASN A 446 14.68 -9.75 -13.75
C ASN A 446 14.83 -8.24 -13.53
N ASN A 447 15.46 -7.55 -14.47
CA ASN A 447 15.69 -6.11 -14.43
C ASN A 447 14.38 -5.30 -14.35
N ASN A 448 13.37 -5.68 -15.13
CA ASN A 448 12.07 -4.98 -15.15
C ASN A 448 11.41 -5.02 -13.76
N HIS A 449 11.54 -6.12 -13.04
CA HIS A 449 10.99 -6.26 -11.69
C HIS A 449 11.68 -5.31 -10.68
N TRP A 450 12.99 -5.10 -10.80
CA TRP A 450 13.69 -4.07 -10.03
C TRP A 450 13.24 -2.66 -10.41
N GLU A 451 13.01 -2.41 -11.71
CA GLU A 451 12.52 -1.13 -12.21
C GLU A 451 11.09 -0.85 -11.73
N ASP A 452 10.23 -1.85 -11.70
CA ASP A 452 8.87 -1.78 -11.13
C ASP A 452 8.90 -1.30 -9.67
N LEU A 453 9.90 -1.71 -8.90
CA LEU A 453 10.07 -1.24 -7.53
C LEU A 453 10.80 0.12 -7.41
N GLY A 454 11.06 0.81 -8.52
CA GLY A 454 11.66 2.14 -8.57
C GLY A 454 13.18 2.14 -8.45
N PHE A 455 13.82 1.01 -8.74
CA PHE A 455 15.27 0.90 -8.87
C PHE A 455 15.70 1.02 -10.33
N ASN A 456 16.98 1.16 -10.57
CA ASN A 456 17.59 1.19 -11.89
C ASN A 456 18.75 0.20 -11.90
N VAL A 457 18.71 -0.76 -12.80
CA VAL A 457 19.82 -1.69 -13.01
C VAL A 457 20.84 -1.00 -13.92
N ILE A 458 22.00 -0.62 -13.35
CA ILE A 458 23.05 0.10 -14.06
C ILE A 458 23.89 -0.89 -14.87
N GLU A 459 24.21 -2.02 -14.26
CA GLU A 459 25.03 -3.07 -14.88
C GLU A 459 24.41 -4.43 -14.56
N GLY A 460 24.51 -5.35 -15.53
CA GLY A 460 24.15 -6.75 -15.40
C GLY A 460 22.71 -7.07 -15.73
N ASP A 461 22.40 -8.35 -15.70
CA ASP A 461 21.10 -8.94 -15.99
C ASP A 461 20.63 -9.79 -14.81
N CYS A 462 19.63 -9.30 -14.09
CA CYS A 462 19.09 -9.97 -12.90
C CYS A 462 18.38 -11.31 -13.19
N SER A 463 18.19 -11.66 -14.45
CA SER A 463 17.72 -12.99 -14.86
C SER A 463 18.85 -14.04 -14.93
N LYS A 464 20.11 -13.64 -14.71
CA LYS A 464 21.31 -14.49 -14.81
C LYS A 464 22.11 -14.52 -13.52
N GLU A 465 22.98 -15.52 -13.42
CA GLU A 465 24.02 -15.59 -12.38
C GLU A 465 25.21 -14.73 -12.78
N GLU A 466 25.19 -13.44 -12.42
CA GLU A 466 26.29 -12.51 -12.70
C GLU A 466 26.32 -11.34 -11.71
N TRP A 467 27.40 -10.55 -11.77
CA TRP A 467 27.48 -9.32 -11.00
C TRP A 467 26.50 -8.27 -11.53
N VAL A 468 25.76 -7.66 -10.60
CA VAL A 468 24.81 -6.59 -10.92
C VAL A 468 25.09 -5.36 -10.06
N ILE A 469 24.84 -4.18 -10.65
CA ILE A 469 24.84 -2.90 -9.93
C ILE A 469 23.47 -2.28 -10.08
N ILE A 470 22.84 -2.02 -8.94
CA ILE A 470 21.46 -1.50 -8.88
C ILE A 470 21.44 -0.26 -7.99
N GLU A 471 20.80 0.79 -8.46
CA GLU A 471 20.57 2.00 -7.68
C GLU A 471 19.10 2.34 -7.55
N ARG A 472 18.74 3.09 -6.51
CA ARG A 472 17.41 3.65 -6.40
C ARG A 472 17.34 5.04 -7.03
N LYS A 473 16.44 5.23 -7.99
CA LYS A 473 16.20 6.53 -8.62
C LYS A 473 15.77 7.56 -7.56
N GLU A 474 16.30 8.76 -7.60
CA GLU A 474 15.92 9.83 -6.67
C GLU A 474 14.42 10.14 -6.76
N LYS A 475 13.88 10.19 -7.98
CA LYS A 475 12.45 10.42 -8.22
C LYS A 475 11.54 9.34 -7.61
N ALA A 476 12.04 8.14 -7.37
CA ALA A 476 11.31 7.04 -6.75
C ALA A 476 11.28 7.14 -5.20
N SER A 477 12.04 8.05 -4.60
CA SER A 477 12.01 8.38 -3.17
C SER A 477 11.79 9.88 -3.00
N PRO A 478 10.55 10.37 -3.24
CA PRO A 478 10.25 11.80 -3.28
C PRO A 478 10.34 12.50 -1.93
N LEU A 479 10.49 11.76 -0.84
CA LEU A 479 10.98 12.32 0.41
C LEU A 479 12.45 12.73 0.22
N ILE A 480 12.66 13.80 -0.52
CA ILE A 480 13.94 14.52 -0.54
C ILE A 480 14.04 15.21 0.81
N VAL A 481 14.31 14.42 1.79
CA VAL A 481 14.92 14.94 2.98
C VAL A 481 16.39 15.10 2.57
N ASP A 482 16.77 16.34 2.34
CA ASP A 482 18.17 16.71 2.21
C ASP A 482 18.92 15.97 3.33
N GLU A 483 19.72 14.99 2.98
CA GLU A 483 20.40 14.11 3.94
C GLU A 483 21.26 14.91 4.90
N THR A 484 21.63 16.15 4.51
CA THR A 484 22.29 17.12 5.37
C THR A 484 21.35 17.72 6.42
N LYS A 485 20.02 17.70 6.18
CA LYS A 485 19.01 18.24 7.10
C LYS A 485 18.40 17.19 8.04
N VAL A 486 18.65 15.90 7.79
CA VAL A 486 18.25 14.81 8.71
C VAL A 486 19.51 14.10 9.22
N PRO A 487 20.30 14.75 10.07
CA PRO A 487 21.40 14.06 10.72
C PRO A 487 20.83 12.86 11.52
N ASP A 488 21.53 11.74 11.51
CA ASP A 488 21.21 10.57 12.32
C ASP A 488 19.87 9.89 12.02
N CYS A 489 19.47 9.77 10.75
CA CYS A 489 18.25 9.04 10.40
C CYS A 489 18.29 7.56 10.87
N ILE A 490 19.46 6.93 10.89
CA ILE A 490 19.66 5.57 11.40
C ILE A 490 20.73 5.57 12.48
N ARG A 491 20.43 5.00 13.66
CA ARG A 491 21.38 4.72 14.74
C ARG A 491 21.29 3.27 15.15
N VAL A 492 22.44 2.64 15.35
CA VAL A 492 22.58 1.27 15.84
C VAL A 492 23.26 1.32 17.18
N TYR A 493 22.74 0.59 18.16
CA TYR A 493 23.29 0.48 19.51
C TYR A 493 23.41 -0.97 19.94
N GLN A 494 24.63 -1.42 20.15
CA GLN A 494 24.94 -2.72 20.72
C GLN A 494 25.14 -2.55 22.22
N ALA A 495 24.27 -3.18 22.99
CA ALA A 495 24.29 -3.08 24.46
C ALA A 495 25.07 -4.25 25.08
N ASP A 496 25.87 -3.98 26.12
CA ASP A 496 26.56 -5.02 26.87
C ASP A 496 25.60 -5.86 27.73
N SER A 497 24.45 -5.31 28.08
CA SER A 497 23.43 -5.98 28.89
C SER A 497 22.01 -5.52 28.49
N PHE A 498 21.04 -6.37 28.80
CA PHE A 498 19.62 -6.07 28.63
C PHE A 498 19.20 -4.77 29.35
N SER A 499 19.73 -4.51 30.54
CA SER A 499 19.44 -3.27 31.25
C SER A 499 20.00 -2.04 30.56
N ASN A 500 21.19 -2.13 29.95
CA ASN A 500 21.80 -1.03 29.20
C ASN A 500 21.03 -0.75 27.93
N GLU A 501 20.53 -1.79 27.23
CA GLU A 501 19.65 -1.63 26.08
C GLU A 501 18.38 -0.87 26.44
N LEU A 502 17.68 -1.29 27.51
CA LEU A 502 16.48 -0.61 27.99
C LEU A 502 16.75 0.84 28.39
N ASN A 503 17.86 1.11 29.08
CA ASN A 503 18.23 2.47 29.48
C ASN A 503 18.46 3.37 28.25
N TRP A 504 19.15 2.86 27.23
CA TRP A 504 19.37 3.60 25.99
C TRP A 504 18.06 3.90 25.27
N ILE A 505 17.14 2.91 25.16
CA ILE A 505 15.83 3.10 24.52
C ILE A 505 15.06 4.20 25.26
N VAL A 506 14.93 4.12 26.57
CA VAL A 506 14.21 5.09 27.40
C VAL A 506 14.81 6.48 27.28
N GLN A 507 16.15 6.60 27.35
CA GLN A 507 16.84 7.88 27.19
C GLN A 507 16.56 8.49 25.81
N LYS A 508 16.61 7.68 24.72
CA LYS A 508 16.40 8.17 23.36
C LYS A 508 14.93 8.52 23.06
N ILE A 509 13.97 7.85 23.69
CA ILE A 509 12.56 8.24 23.65
C ILE A 509 12.35 9.57 24.36
N ASN A 510 12.90 9.72 25.56
CA ASN A 510 12.81 10.97 26.33
C ASN A 510 13.45 12.15 25.58
N GLU A 511 14.65 11.95 24.98
CA GLU A 511 15.32 12.96 24.13
C GLU A 511 14.44 13.36 22.94
N ALA A 512 13.79 12.39 22.29
CA ALA A 512 12.92 12.64 21.15
C ALA A 512 11.68 13.48 21.52
N ILE A 513 11.13 13.29 22.71
CA ILE A 513 9.96 14.04 23.21
C ILE A 513 10.39 15.41 23.74
N GLU A 514 11.36 15.46 24.64
CA GLU A 514 11.71 16.69 25.37
C GLU A 514 12.53 17.66 24.49
N THR A 515 13.53 17.14 23.77
CA THR A 515 14.46 17.97 22.97
C THR A 515 13.97 18.15 21.55
N ASP A 516 13.58 17.05 20.89
CA ASP A 516 13.19 17.05 19.48
C ASP A 516 11.71 17.40 19.25
N LYS A 517 10.93 17.52 20.32
CA LYS A 517 9.50 17.92 20.32
C LYS A 517 8.58 16.98 19.53
N LEU A 518 8.97 15.71 19.35
CA LEU A 518 8.08 14.71 18.80
C LEU A 518 6.94 14.41 19.78
N LEU A 519 5.74 14.17 19.24
CA LEU A 519 4.63 13.69 20.07
C LEU A 519 4.88 12.21 20.44
N PRO A 520 4.43 11.74 21.63
CA PRO A 520 4.60 10.34 22.03
C PRO A 520 4.06 9.35 20.99
N GLU A 521 2.93 9.66 20.36
CA GLU A 521 2.32 8.84 19.31
C GLU A 521 3.06 8.87 17.95
N ASP A 522 4.09 9.69 17.79
CA ASP A 522 5.00 9.66 16.64
C ASP A 522 6.09 8.60 16.80
N ILE A 523 6.14 7.92 17.95
CA ILE A 523 7.18 6.98 18.33
C ILE A 523 6.59 5.57 18.52
N ALA A 524 7.21 4.58 17.89
CA ALA A 524 6.89 3.18 18.10
C ALA A 524 8.13 2.36 18.46
N VAL A 525 7.95 1.39 19.34
CA VAL A 525 8.95 0.37 19.72
C VAL A 525 8.47 -0.98 19.21
N ILE A 526 9.25 -1.60 18.33
CA ILE A 526 8.93 -2.89 17.71
C ILE A 526 9.97 -3.92 18.17
N CYS A 527 9.52 -4.95 18.87
CA CYS A 527 10.37 -6.02 19.33
C CYS A 527 10.50 -7.10 18.25
N LEU A 528 11.74 -7.40 17.84
CA LEU A 528 12.04 -8.46 16.89
C LEU A 528 12.10 -9.83 17.58
N ASP A 529 12.54 -9.88 18.84
CA ASP A 529 12.50 -11.07 19.70
C ASP A 529 11.07 -11.31 20.21
N GLU A 530 10.32 -12.12 19.52
CA GLU A 530 8.93 -12.44 19.86
C GLU A 530 8.81 -13.16 21.21
N SER A 531 9.76 -14.03 21.51
CA SER A 531 9.75 -14.86 22.74
C SER A 531 9.94 -14.02 23.99
N ASN A 532 10.64 -12.90 23.89
CA ASN A 532 11.00 -12.03 24.99
C ASN A 532 10.24 -10.68 24.98
N SER A 533 9.36 -10.47 24.02
CA SER A 533 8.65 -9.21 23.80
C SER A 533 7.90 -8.70 25.04
N PHE A 534 7.22 -9.58 25.79
CA PHE A 534 6.53 -9.22 27.03
C PHE A 534 7.49 -8.69 28.11
N ASN A 535 8.68 -9.29 28.23
CA ASN A 535 9.68 -8.83 29.21
C ASN A 535 10.22 -7.44 28.84
N TYR A 536 10.48 -7.20 27.53
CA TYR A 536 10.85 -5.87 27.04
C TYR A 536 9.76 -4.84 27.37
N PHE A 537 8.53 -5.11 27.01
CA PHE A 537 7.44 -4.12 27.15
C PHE A 537 7.11 -3.82 28.59
N ASN A 538 6.96 -4.83 29.46
CA ASN A 538 6.68 -4.60 30.87
C ASN A 538 7.75 -3.72 31.56
N ARG A 539 9.02 -3.90 31.19
CA ARG A 539 10.11 -3.11 31.77
C ARG A 539 10.20 -1.70 31.17
N LEU A 540 9.91 -1.55 29.88
CA LEU A 540 9.84 -0.25 29.23
C LEU A 540 8.68 0.58 29.76
N GLU A 541 7.50 -0.02 29.95
CA GLU A 541 6.33 0.65 30.53
C GLU A 541 6.64 1.27 31.90
N VAL A 542 7.28 0.51 32.77
CA VAL A 542 7.66 1.02 34.11
C VAL A 542 8.64 2.18 34.00
N ARG A 543 9.74 2.02 33.26
CA ARG A 543 10.79 3.05 33.15
C ARG A 543 10.33 4.32 32.43
N LEU A 544 9.47 4.20 31.41
CA LEU A 544 8.89 5.36 30.73
C LEU A 544 7.88 6.08 31.61
N ALA A 545 7.09 5.34 32.41
CA ALA A 545 6.16 5.91 33.38
C ALA A 545 6.88 6.70 34.48
N GLU A 546 8.07 6.28 34.91
CA GLU A 546 8.92 7.03 35.84
C GLU A 546 9.32 8.42 35.29
N LEU A 547 9.37 8.59 33.98
CA LEU A 547 9.61 9.86 33.30
C LEU A 547 8.30 10.59 32.88
N GLY A 548 7.13 10.10 33.32
CA GLY A 548 5.84 10.66 32.96
C GLY A 548 5.40 10.36 31.52
N ILE A 549 6.10 9.46 30.81
CA ILE A 549 5.78 9.08 29.43
C ILE A 549 4.83 7.89 29.42
N SER A 550 3.63 8.11 28.91
CA SER A 550 2.61 7.06 28.78
C SER A 550 2.89 6.14 27.58
N THR A 551 2.59 4.86 27.73
CA THR A 551 2.74 3.85 26.70
C THR A 551 1.41 3.24 26.27
N TYR A 552 1.37 2.68 25.06
CA TYR A 552 0.27 1.90 24.54
C TYR A 552 0.80 0.55 24.04
N ASN A 553 0.57 -0.49 24.85
CA ASN A 553 1.02 -1.83 24.55
C ASN A 553 -0.04 -2.56 23.72
N VAL A 554 0.25 -2.72 22.44
CA VAL A 554 -0.64 -3.39 21.47
C VAL A 554 -0.80 -4.90 21.79
N MET A 555 0.08 -5.47 22.63
CA MET A 555 0.05 -6.88 23.03
C MET A 555 -0.86 -7.13 24.23
N ASP A 556 -1.32 -6.10 24.94
CA ASP A 556 -2.18 -6.23 26.11
C ASP A 556 -3.50 -6.95 25.76
N ARG A 557 -4.03 -7.73 26.71
CA ARG A 557 -5.31 -8.45 26.58
C ARG A 557 -6.49 -7.50 26.48
N ASN A 558 -6.39 -6.30 27.03
CA ASN A 558 -7.39 -5.23 26.96
C ASN A 558 -7.22 -4.37 25.70
N TYR A 559 -6.46 -4.83 24.72
CA TYR A 559 -6.24 -4.14 23.47
C TYR A 559 -7.56 -3.80 22.78
N VAL A 560 -7.83 -2.52 22.72
CA VAL A 560 -8.90 -1.94 21.91
C VAL A 560 -8.31 -1.60 20.56
N LYS A 561 -9.02 -1.82 19.48
CA LYS A 561 -8.62 -1.62 18.09
C LYS A 561 -7.75 -0.36 17.88
N GLY A 562 -6.75 -0.44 16.98
CA GLY A 562 -5.86 0.66 16.60
C GLY A 562 -4.39 0.44 17.00
N PHE A 563 -3.45 0.98 16.22
CA PHE A 563 -2.00 0.81 16.44
C PHE A 563 -1.39 1.89 17.34
N SER A 564 -1.85 3.13 17.23
CA SER A 564 -1.34 4.25 18.04
C SER A 564 -2.45 4.95 18.81
N ARG A 565 -2.08 5.62 19.89
CA ARG A 565 -2.96 6.43 20.71
C ARG A 565 -2.32 7.78 21.01
N GLU A 566 -3.13 8.83 20.94
CA GLU A 566 -2.71 10.19 21.28
C GLU A 566 -2.08 10.24 22.67
N GLY A 567 -0.95 10.93 22.78
CA GLY A 567 -0.17 11.07 24.01
C GLY A 567 0.54 9.82 24.48
N LYS A 568 0.66 8.75 23.66
CA LYS A 568 1.27 7.49 24.08
C LYS A 568 2.29 6.95 23.08
N VAL A 569 3.43 6.45 23.60
CA VAL A 569 4.41 5.68 22.83
C VAL A 569 3.88 4.28 22.58
N THR A 570 3.90 3.83 21.31
CA THR A 570 3.40 2.50 20.94
C THR A 570 4.45 1.41 21.19
N LEU A 571 4.04 0.31 21.85
CA LEU A 571 4.85 -0.91 22.02
C LEU A 571 4.18 -2.06 21.25
N SER A 572 4.89 -2.70 20.31
CA SER A 572 4.28 -3.67 19.40
C SER A 572 5.22 -4.81 19.00
N SER A 573 4.66 -5.99 18.77
CA SER A 573 5.38 -7.04 18.05
C SER A 573 5.40 -6.72 16.55
N ILE A 574 6.30 -7.36 15.81
CA ILE A 574 6.42 -7.18 14.36
C ILE A 574 5.12 -7.49 13.61
N PHE A 575 4.39 -8.55 13.99
CA PHE A 575 3.14 -8.94 13.34
C PHE A 575 2.01 -7.91 13.51
N LYS A 576 1.93 -7.26 14.68
CA LYS A 576 0.93 -6.21 14.91
C LYS A 576 1.35 -4.84 14.38
N ALA A 577 2.65 -4.63 14.18
CA ALA A 577 3.19 -3.42 13.58
C ALA A 577 3.00 -3.40 12.04
N LYS A 578 2.80 -4.57 11.41
CA LYS A 578 2.63 -4.65 9.96
C LYS A 578 1.46 -3.79 9.48
N GLY A 579 1.63 -3.11 8.32
CA GLY A 579 0.66 -2.15 7.78
C GLY A 579 0.67 -0.78 8.45
N ASN A 580 1.24 -0.65 9.66
CA ASN A 580 1.32 0.60 10.43
C ASN A 580 2.69 1.28 10.28
N GLU A 581 2.80 2.52 10.78
CA GLU A 581 4.02 3.32 10.65
C GLU A 581 4.14 4.36 11.78
N ALA A 582 5.36 4.82 12.04
CA ALA A 582 5.64 5.91 12.97
C ALA A 582 6.77 6.80 12.44
N ALA A 583 6.85 8.04 12.88
CA ALA A 583 7.92 8.95 12.48
C ALA A 583 9.28 8.45 12.95
N MET A 584 9.37 7.97 14.20
CA MET A 584 10.54 7.34 14.78
C MET A 584 10.21 5.91 15.24
N VAL A 585 11.01 4.94 14.81
CA VAL A 585 10.84 3.53 15.19
C VAL A 585 12.10 3.01 15.86
N PHE A 586 11.91 2.38 17.00
CA PHE A 586 12.91 1.58 17.69
C PHE A 586 12.67 0.10 17.35
N VAL A 587 13.60 -0.55 16.69
CA VAL A 587 13.61 -2.00 16.47
C VAL A 587 14.57 -2.61 17.49
N ILE A 588 14.02 -3.33 18.45
CA ILE A 588 14.73 -3.81 19.63
C ILE A 588 14.82 -5.33 19.67
N GLY A 589 15.74 -5.87 20.46
CA GLY A 589 15.97 -7.32 20.52
C GLY A 589 16.49 -7.88 19.19
N CYS A 590 17.29 -7.10 18.45
CA CYS A 590 17.79 -7.48 17.12
C CYS A 590 18.91 -8.52 17.18
N ASP A 591 19.38 -8.92 18.35
CA ASP A 591 20.34 -10.02 18.54
C ASP A 591 19.82 -11.39 18.04
N VAL A 592 18.51 -11.57 17.97
CA VAL A 592 17.91 -12.78 17.34
C VAL A 592 18.23 -12.88 15.86
N PHE A 593 18.45 -11.77 15.16
CA PHE A 593 18.81 -11.76 13.75
C PHE A 593 20.16 -12.40 13.48
N GLU A 594 21.15 -12.17 14.33
CA GLU A 594 22.49 -12.74 14.16
C GLU A 594 22.47 -14.26 14.12
N LYS A 595 21.58 -14.88 14.92
CA LYS A 595 21.41 -16.35 14.97
C LYS A 595 20.64 -16.92 13.77
N GLN A 596 19.86 -16.07 13.09
CA GLN A 596 18.95 -16.46 12.02
C GLN A 596 19.18 -15.63 10.73
N LYS A 597 20.39 -15.11 10.54
CA LYS A 597 20.73 -14.22 9.43
C LYS A 597 20.51 -14.83 8.03
N ASP A 598 20.51 -16.16 7.94
CA ASP A 598 20.27 -16.92 6.72
C ASP A 598 18.80 -17.30 6.53
N SER A 599 17.92 -16.96 7.48
CA SER A 599 16.48 -17.24 7.39
C SER A 599 15.76 -16.20 6.55
N ARG A 600 15.09 -16.60 5.47
CA ARG A 600 14.26 -15.74 4.64
C ARG A 600 13.17 -15.06 5.47
N THR A 601 12.49 -15.81 6.33
CA THR A 601 11.44 -15.30 7.23
C THR A 601 11.98 -14.25 8.19
N MET A 602 13.16 -14.47 8.80
CA MET A 602 13.77 -13.47 9.69
C MET A 602 14.16 -12.21 8.92
N ARG A 603 14.70 -12.33 7.71
CA ARG A 603 15.02 -11.19 6.86
C ARG A 603 13.79 -10.39 6.44
N ASN A 604 12.70 -11.06 6.12
CA ASN A 604 11.42 -10.40 5.84
C ASN A 604 10.86 -9.69 7.09
N LYS A 605 11.02 -10.26 8.28
CA LYS A 605 10.66 -9.59 9.54
C LYS A 605 11.50 -8.32 9.75
N VAL A 606 12.82 -8.39 9.55
CA VAL A 606 13.71 -7.23 9.64
C VAL A 606 13.31 -6.16 8.62
N PHE A 607 13.17 -6.51 7.35
CA PHE A 607 12.69 -5.59 6.31
C PHE A 607 11.39 -4.90 6.72
N THR A 608 10.43 -5.70 7.18
CA THR A 608 9.12 -5.18 7.60
C THR A 608 9.26 -4.24 8.80
N ALA A 609 10.07 -4.57 9.81
CA ALA A 609 10.28 -3.73 10.99
C ALA A 609 10.93 -2.40 10.63
N LEU A 610 12.01 -2.42 9.84
CA LEU A 610 12.74 -1.23 9.43
C LEU A 610 11.88 -0.28 8.60
N THR A 611 11.08 -0.82 7.67
CA THR A 611 10.19 -0.03 6.82
C THR A 611 8.98 0.57 7.55
N ARG A 612 8.80 0.32 8.85
CA ARG A 612 7.81 1.05 9.68
C ARG A 612 8.26 2.47 10.00
N ALA A 613 9.59 2.75 9.96
CA ALA A 613 10.13 4.06 10.26
C ALA A 613 9.97 5.02 9.06
N LYS A 614 9.32 6.16 9.26
CA LYS A 614 9.25 7.21 8.24
C LYS A 614 10.60 7.88 8.06
N ILE A 615 11.18 8.40 9.15
CA ILE A 615 12.34 9.29 9.09
C ILE A 615 13.47 8.83 9.99
N TRP A 616 13.17 8.35 11.21
CA TRP A 616 14.20 7.96 12.18
C TRP A 616 14.06 6.50 12.59
N LEU A 617 15.18 5.80 12.44
CA LEU A 617 15.29 4.39 12.80
C LEU A 617 16.35 4.21 13.89
N ARG A 618 16.01 3.45 14.92
CA ARG A 618 16.85 3.08 16.04
C ARG A 618 16.88 1.57 16.14
N ILE A 619 18.05 0.97 16.01
CA ILE A 619 18.25 -0.50 16.05
C ILE A 619 19.04 -0.82 17.30
N SER A 620 18.58 -1.78 18.12
CA SER A 620 19.34 -2.23 19.28
C SER A 620 19.23 -3.73 19.51
N GLY A 621 20.21 -4.26 20.22
CA GLY A 621 20.27 -5.65 20.67
C GLY A 621 21.28 -5.81 21.79
N THR A 622 21.20 -6.92 22.52
CA THR A 622 22.01 -7.21 23.70
C THR A 622 23.02 -8.31 23.44
N GLY A 623 24.28 -8.09 23.77
CA GLY A 623 25.36 -9.06 23.73
C GLY A 623 26.57 -8.61 22.92
N LYS A 624 27.67 -9.30 23.11
CA LYS A 624 28.88 -9.08 22.31
C LYS A 624 28.64 -9.52 20.87
N ASP A 625 29.00 -8.64 19.93
CA ASP A 625 28.86 -8.87 18.50
C ASP A 625 27.44 -9.23 18.01
N CYS A 626 26.42 -8.89 18.80
CA CYS A 626 25.02 -9.26 18.57
C CYS A 626 24.37 -8.58 17.34
N LEU A 627 24.98 -7.58 16.75
CA LEU A 627 24.52 -6.84 15.56
C LEU A 627 25.59 -6.83 14.45
N GLN A 628 26.54 -7.79 14.49
CA GLN A 628 27.68 -7.82 13.59
C GLN A 628 27.25 -7.87 12.12
N GLN A 629 26.30 -8.73 11.78
CA GLN A 629 25.80 -8.86 10.41
C GLN A 629 25.06 -7.59 9.94
N ILE A 630 24.24 -7.00 10.81
CA ILE A 630 23.53 -5.75 10.49
C ILE A 630 24.55 -4.64 10.18
N LEU A 631 25.54 -4.46 11.03
CA LEU A 631 26.57 -3.44 10.86
C LEU A 631 27.43 -3.71 9.62
N PHE A 632 27.79 -4.96 9.37
CA PHE A 632 28.53 -5.39 8.18
C PHE A 632 27.80 -5.01 6.88
N GLU A 633 26.54 -5.40 6.74
CA GLU A 633 25.76 -5.12 5.54
C GLU A 633 25.49 -3.61 5.37
N MET A 634 25.23 -2.88 6.45
CA MET A 634 25.10 -1.42 6.41
C MET A 634 26.39 -0.71 5.99
N ASN A 635 27.55 -1.18 6.46
CA ASN A 635 28.84 -0.60 6.07
C ASN A 635 29.16 -0.89 4.60
N ASN A 636 28.93 -2.10 4.11
CA ASN A 636 29.09 -2.43 2.69
C ASN A 636 28.20 -1.53 1.81
N LEU A 637 26.94 -1.33 2.19
CA LEU A 637 26.04 -0.44 1.45
C LEU A 637 26.57 0.98 1.41
N LYS A 638 27.09 1.49 2.53
CA LYS A 638 27.68 2.82 2.62
C LYS A 638 28.94 2.96 1.78
N GLU A 639 29.85 1.96 1.80
CA GLU A 639 31.07 1.94 1.00
C GLU A 639 30.78 1.88 -0.51
N ASN A 640 29.66 1.26 -0.91
CA ASN A 640 29.16 1.27 -2.29
C ASN A 640 28.29 2.49 -2.63
N ASN A 641 28.40 3.63 -1.89
CA ASN A 641 27.65 4.85 -2.13
C ASN A 641 26.12 4.65 -2.20
N TYR A 642 25.59 3.75 -1.38
CA TYR A 642 24.18 3.37 -1.37
C TYR A 642 23.66 2.79 -2.69
N GLN A 643 24.54 2.18 -3.50
CA GLN A 643 24.22 1.29 -4.61
C GLN A 643 24.33 -0.16 -4.15
N PHE A 644 23.46 -1.03 -4.64
CA PHE A 644 23.58 -2.46 -4.42
C PHE A 644 24.56 -3.04 -5.44
N ARG A 645 25.65 -3.62 -4.96
CA ARG A 645 26.63 -4.31 -5.80
C ARG A 645 26.83 -5.72 -5.27
N PHE A 646 26.34 -6.70 -6.01
CA PHE A 646 26.35 -8.09 -5.56
C PHE A 646 26.34 -9.08 -6.74
N PHE A 647 26.72 -10.34 -6.45
CA PHE A 647 26.54 -11.42 -7.41
C PHE A 647 25.11 -11.94 -7.33
N ASN A 648 24.35 -11.70 -8.39
CA ASN A 648 22.94 -12.10 -8.45
C ASN A 648 22.81 -13.61 -8.66
N LYS A 649 21.77 -14.18 -8.08
CA LYS A 649 21.31 -15.54 -8.35
C LYS A 649 19.80 -15.47 -8.67
N PRO A 650 19.36 -15.98 -9.83
CA PRO A 650 17.94 -15.93 -10.21
C PRO A 650 17.00 -16.54 -9.18
N THR A 651 15.82 -15.96 -9.02
CA THR A 651 14.84 -16.33 -7.98
C THR A 651 14.49 -17.82 -8.01
N HIS A 652 14.28 -18.43 -9.18
CA HIS A 652 13.95 -19.85 -9.31
C HIS A 652 15.05 -20.79 -8.81
N LEU A 653 16.33 -20.37 -8.86
CA LEU A 653 17.44 -21.14 -8.30
C LEU A 653 17.53 -20.97 -6.78
N LEU A 654 17.24 -19.75 -6.30
CA LEU A 654 17.18 -19.48 -4.86
C LEU A 654 16.03 -20.24 -4.20
N ASP A 655 14.85 -20.27 -4.81
CA ASP A 655 13.68 -20.98 -4.29
C ASP A 655 13.91 -22.49 -4.28
N LYS A 656 14.61 -23.05 -5.26
CA LYS A 656 15.01 -24.45 -5.26
C LYS A 656 15.96 -24.77 -4.11
N ASP A 657 17.02 -24.00 -3.95
CA ASP A 657 17.98 -24.17 -2.85
C ASP A 657 17.29 -24.02 -1.48
N TRP A 658 16.30 -23.15 -1.40
CA TRP A 658 15.53 -22.90 -0.19
C TRP A 658 14.61 -24.06 0.16
N ASN A 659 13.86 -24.60 -0.79
CA ASN A 659 13.00 -25.76 -0.59
C ASN A 659 13.80 -27.00 -0.14
N GLU A 660 14.94 -27.27 -0.77
CA GLU A 660 15.83 -28.35 -0.36
C GLU A 660 16.37 -28.18 1.07
N ARG A 661 16.53 -26.92 1.55
CA ARG A 661 16.96 -26.64 2.93
C ARG A 661 15.81 -26.73 3.93
N SER A 662 14.64 -26.25 3.56
CA SER A 662 13.46 -26.32 4.42
C SER A 662 13.08 -27.78 4.70
N GLU A 663 13.10 -28.64 3.68
CA GLU A 663 12.90 -30.08 3.83
C GLU A 663 13.93 -30.75 4.77
N ARG A 664 15.21 -30.32 4.70
CA ARG A 664 16.24 -30.81 5.63
C ARG A 664 16.00 -30.30 7.05
N TYR A 665 15.65 -29.04 7.19
CA TYR A 665 15.39 -28.43 8.51
C TYR A 665 14.15 -29.04 9.16
N ASP A 666 13.08 -29.26 8.40
CA ASP A 666 11.86 -29.91 8.89
C ASP A 666 12.14 -31.35 9.31
N ASN A 667 12.93 -32.09 8.54
CA ASN A 667 13.37 -33.45 8.88
C ASN A 667 14.28 -33.48 10.14
N GLU A 668 15.17 -32.48 10.31
CA GLU A 668 16.00 -32.38 11.51
C GLU A 668 15.16 -31.97 12.73
N GLN A 669 14.15 -31.15 12.56
CA GLN A 669 13.25 -30.71 13.64
C GLN A 669 12.28 -31.82 14.05
N GLU A 670 11.70 -32.57 13.12
CA GLU A 670 10.92 -33.79 13.38
C GLU A 670 11.76 -34.83 14.14
N PHE A 671 12.97 -35.07 13.67
CA PHE A 671 13.89 -35.97 14.34
C PHE A 671 14.25 -35.49 15.77
N TYR A 672 14.46 -34.21 15.97
CA TYR A 672 14.74 -33.66 17.30
C TYR A 672 13.52 -33.74 18.22
N GLU A 673 12.29 -33.55 17.71
CA GLU A 673 11.06 -33.73 18.47
C GLU A 673 10.83 -35.18 18.85
N GLU A 674 11.11 -36.15 17.98
CA GLU A 674 11.12 -37.59 18.28
C GLU A 674 12.10 -37.92 19.38
N LEU A 675 13.31 -37.35 19.33
CA LEU A 675 14.33 -37.55 20.38
C LEU A 675 13.86 -36.97 21.74
N LEU A 676 13.19 -35.82 21.74
CA LEU A 676 12.62 -35.22 22.94
C LEU A 676 11.48 -36.06 23.52
N GLU A 677 10.62 -36.63 22.69
CA GLU A 677 9.56 -37.55 23.13
C GLU A 677 10.15 -38.86 23.70
N MET A 678 11.16 -39.42 23.04
CA MET A 678 11.85 -40.59 23.57
C MET A 678 12.56 -40.30 24.90
N SER A 679 13.18 -39.14 25.03
CA SER A 679 13.79 -38.66 26.26
C SER A 679 12.79 -38.60 27.41
N LYS A 680 11.64 -37.98 27.17
CA LYS A 680 10.55 -37.91 28.16
C LYS A 680 9.98 -39.27 28.54
N LYS A 681 9.79 -40.16 27.55
CA LYS A 681 9.17 -41.48 27.74
C LYS A 681 10.09 -42.47 28.46
N LYS A 682 11.41 -42.35 28.25
CA LYS A 682 12.41 -43.28 28.81
C LYS A 682 13.21 -42.70 30.00
N GLY A 683 13.06 -41.41 30.28
CA GLY A 683 13.83 -40.76 31.38
C GLY A 683 15.32 -40.68 31.10
N ILE A 684 15.76 -40.69 29.84
CA ILE A 684 17.15 -40.64 29.40
C ILE A 684 17.38 -39.30 28.70
N SER A 685 18.52 -38.65 28.93
CA SER A 685 18.84 -37.39 28.27
C SER A 685 18.95 -37.56 26.73
N VAL A 686 18.59 -36.50 25.96
CA VAL A 686 18.70 -36.49 24.48
C VAL A 686 20.13 -36.82 24.02
N ASP A 687 21.15 -36.27 24.72
CA ASP A 687 22.56 -36.55 24.39
C ASP A 687 22.90 -38.04 24.53
N ARG A 688 22.32 -38.70 25.53
CA ARG A 688 22.55 -40.13 25.72
C ARG A 688 21.81 -40.99 24.66
N ILE A 689 20.65 -40.56 24.22
CA ILE A 689 19.91 -41.23 23.13
C ILE A 689 20.70 -41.06 21.81
N LEU A 690 21.20 -39.85 21.52
CA LEU A 690 22.04 -39.59 20.35
C LEU A 690 23.33 -40.42 20.35
N GLN A 691 23.95 -40.57 21.52
CA GLN A 691 25.14 -41.40 21.66
C GLN A 691 24.85 -42.90 21.36
N ILE A 692 23.75 -43.42 21.89
CA ILE A 692 23.30 -44.81 21.60
C ILE A 692 22.99 -44.98 20.12
N TYR A 693 22.32 -44.00 19.49
CA TYR A 693 22.00 -44.03 18.05
C TYR A 693 23.24 -44.00 17.17
N THR A 694 24.24 -43.21 17.56
CA THR A 694 25.53 -43.11 16.84
C THR A 694 26.38 -44.37 17.03
N GLU A 695 26.33 -45.00 18.21
CA GLU A 695 27.00 -46.27 18.50
C GLU A 695 26.35 -47.44 17.74
N SER A 696 25.01 -47.46 17.61
CA SER A 696 24.29 -48.49 16.85
C SER A 696 24.59 -48.42 15.35
N LYS A 697 24.64 -47.24 14.75
CA LYS A 697 25.00 -47.06 13.33
C LYS A 697 26.44 -47.55 13.03
N LYS A 698 27.38 -47.33 13.95
CA LYS A 698 28.75 -47.81 13.80
C LYS A 698 28.89 -49.35 13.90
N VAL A 699 27.90 -50.00 14.51
CA VAL A 699 27.85 -51.48 14.58
C VAL A 699 27.24 -52.04 13.28
N ASP A 700 26.22 -51.38 12.72
CA ASP A 700 25.60 -51.81 11.45
C ASP A 700 26.56 -51.61 10.27
N GLU A 701 27.34 -50.53 10.20
CA GLU A 701 28.37 -50.30 9.19
C GLU A 701 29.54 -51.33 9.26
N LYS A 702 29.75 -51.97 10.41
CA LYS A 702 30.75 -53.04 10.57
C LYS A 702 30.25 -54.46 10.25
N ILE A 703 28.95 -54.62 10.03
CA ILE A 703 28.31 -55.87 9.68
C ILE A 703 28.15 -55.98 8.15
N ASP A 704 28.16 -54.82 7.43
CA ASP A 704 28.08 -54.76 5.97
C ASP A 704 29.46 -54.66 5.28
N GLU A 705 30.60 -54.66 6.03
CA GLU A 705 31.96 -54.92 5.56
C GLU A 705 32.36 -56.38 5.89
#